data_72db1f5ed29d69e7474aed52e7e5d20f
#
_entry.id   72db1f5ed29d69e7474aed52e7e5d20f
#
_cell.length_a   1.000
_cell.length_b   1.000
_cell.length_c   1.000
_cell.angle_alpha   90.00
_cell.angle_beta   90.00
_cell.angle_gamma   90.00
#
_symmetry.space_group_name_H-M   'P 1'
#
loop_
_entity.id
_entity.type
_entity.pdbx_description
1 polymer ?
#
loop_
_entity_poly.entity_id
_entity_poly.type
_entity_poly.pdbx_seq_one_letter_code
_entity_poly.pdbx_strand_id
1 'polypeptide(L)'
;MICATENSVVIEAPVYKDWMKKMEEKGAYLLPKKDYEKLADFVFNDKHGVNGPVAGKPARWIAENAGIDLPEGKDVIMFELDPKNIGEKLSSEKLSPLLSVYKAKDREDGIKIVAALLDYQGAGHNAAIQIGSQADPFLNEFADKTKAARILVNQPDSIGGIGDIYTDALRPSLTLGTGSWGKNSLSHNLSTSDLLNVKTVAKRRNRPQWVRLPEKIYYEKNALSYLTDETEHIDRAMIVADPGMVKFGFVDKVYDELEARENPVKTSLYGTVHPDPTLGQTMEIARQMEEFQPDTVIAIGGGSAMDAAKIARYIYEYSLEQEPGFLESYEKVSELFTRLQQKFVDIRKRIVKFHHGTHTKLFCIPTTSGTGSEVTPYAVITDDNTHVKYPLTDYEMTPQVAIVDPEFVMTVPKRTVAWSGLDTLSHALESYVSVMASDFTRPWSLQAIKLVFENLEKSYNYDPKNPTLEGETARENMHYAATLGGMAFANAFLGINHSLAHKTGGEFGLPHGLAISIAMQHVIRFNGASGKVKRTPFPRYEVYRAQKDYADIARALGLKGRTDADLVEALCNKIEELMKAVDVTPKLSANGVTKEAFDGALDKLCDLVYNDQCTTANPRQPSLEEIRQLLIDQF
;
A
#
# COMPACT_ATOMS: atom_id res chain seq x y z
N MET A 1 45.35 18.90 -10.42
CA MET A 1 44.03 18.46 -10.89
C MET A 1 43.74 17.09 -10.27
N ILE A 2 42.52 16.86 -9.91
CA ILE A 2 42.06 15.60 -9.32
C ILE A 2 41.03 14.95 -10.25
N CYS A 3 40.67 13.70 -10.01
CA CYS A 3 39.67 12.97 -10.80
C CYS A 3 38.27 13.62 -10.82
N ALA A 4 37.98 14.49 -9.86
CA ALA A 4 36.73 15.27 -9.82
C ALA A 4 36.82 16.58 -10.62
N THR A 5 37.94 16.87 -11.29
CA THR A 5 38.06 18.08 -12.11
C THR A 5 37.32 17.91 -13.43
N GLU A 6 36.75 19.00 -13.91
CA GLU A 6 36.01 19.07 -15.17
C GLU A 6 36.81 18.50 -16.33
N ASN A 7 36.35 17.43 -16.92
CA ASN A 7 36.96 16.73 -18.03
C ASN A 7 36.33 17.12 -19.39
N SER A 8 35.05 17.33 -19.37
CA SER A 8 34.22 17.68 -20.52
C SER A 8 33.16 18.68 -20.13
N VAL A 9 32.77 19.53 -21.05
CA VAL A 9 31.65 20.47 -20.88
C VAL A 9 30.68 20.34 -22.04
N VAL A 10 29.39 20.31 -21.71
CA VAL A 10 28.29 20.27 -22.69
C VAL A 10 27.52 21.58 -22.58
N ILE A 11 27.43 22.32 -23.69
CA ILE A 11 26.90 23.68 -23.69
C ILE A 11 25.74 23.79 -24.66
N GLU A 12 24.61 24.31 -24.19
CA GLU A 12 23.44 24.55 -25.03
C GLU A 12 23.74 25.59 -26.12
N ALA A 13 23.19 25.36 -27.32
CA ALA A 13 23.40 26.19 -28.48
C ALA A 13 23.17 27.70 -28.28
N PRO A 14 22.16 28.17 -27.54
CA PRO A 14 21.91 29.58 -27.32
C PRO A 14 23.06 30.32 -26.62
N VAL A 15 23.75 29.66 -25.67
CA VAL A 15 24.81 30.28 -24.87
C VAL A 15 26.22 29.88 -25.32
N TYR A 16 26.33 28.98 -26.28
CA TYR A 16 27.61 28.40 -26.74
C TYR A 16 28.65 29.44 -27.16
N LYS A 17 28.27 30.37 -28.03
CA LYS A 17 29.20 31.39 -28.56
C LYS A 17 29.73 32.31 -27.47
N ASP A 18 28.86 32.76 -26.58
CA ASP A 18 29.23 33.65 -25.48
C ASP A 18 30.12 32.94 -24.47
N TRP A 19 29.84 31.67 -24.20
CA TRP A 19 30.67 30.84 -23.33
C TRP A 19 32.07 30.64 -23.89
N MET A 20 32.19 30.25 -25.16
CA MET A 20 33.49 30.08 -25.84
C MET A 20 34.33 31.35 -25.78
N LYS A 21 33.72 32.50 -26.12
CA LYS A 21 34.41 33.81 -26.06
C LYS A 21 34.92 34.11 -24.64
N LYS A 22 34.09 33.89 -23.62
CA LYS A 22 34.49 34.11 -22.23
C LYS A 22 35.62 33.21 -21.78
N MET A 23 35.61 31.95 -22.19
CA MET A 23 36.71 31.02 -21.88
C MET A 23 38.04 31.47 -22.51
N GLU A 24 38.04 31.92 -23.78
CA GLU A 24 39.22 32.45 -24.44
C GLU A 24 39.76 33.72 -23.75
N GLU A 25 38.84 34.61 -23.32
CA GLU A 25 39.19 35.81 -22.54
C GLU A 25 39.81 35.46 -21.17
N LYS A 26 39.45 34.30 -20.61
CA LYS A 26 39.93 33.78 -19.31
C LYS A 26 41.20 32.91 -19.43
N GLY A 27 41.82 32.84 -20.56
CA GLY A 27 43.09 32.12 -20.75
C GLY A 27 42.96 30.72 -21.34
N ALA A 28 41.78 30.33 -21.82
CA ALA A 28 41.67 29.11 -22.59
C ALA A 28 42.11 29.33 -24.05
N TYR A 29 42.61 28.27 -24.68
CA TYR A 29 43.01 28.23 -26.08
C TYR A 29 42.20 27.18 -26.82
N LEU A 30 41.47 27.59 -27.85
CA LEU A 30 40.79 26.66 -28.73
C LEU A 30 41.79 26.05 -29.73
N LEU A 31 42.09 24.77 -29.54
CA LEU A 31 43.05 24.05 -30.38
C LEU A 31 42.54 23.91 -31.82
N PRO A 32 43.33 24.21 -32.84
CA PRO A 32 42.97 23.91 -34.23
C PRO A 32 42.85 22.41 -34.50
N LYS A 33 41.84 21.99 -35.26
CA LYS A 33 41.57 20.57 -35.56
C LYS A 33 42.74 19.79 -36.11
N LYS A 34 43.62 20.45 -36.86
CA LYS A 34 44.87 19.87 -37.42
C LYS A 34 45.82 19.32 -36.34
N ASP A 35 45.71 19.81 -35.11
CA ASP A 35 46.59 19.43 -34.01
C ASP A 35 45.95 18.42 -33.03
N TYR A 36 44.71 17.98 -33.29
CA TYR A 36 43.98 17.03 -32.43
C TYR A 36 44.68 15.67 -32.33
N GLU A 37 45.16 15.14 -33.45
CA GLU A 37 45.83 13.84 -33.50
C GLU A 37 47.15 13.88 -32.72
N LYS A 38 47.95 14.93 -32.90
CA LYS A 38 49.21 15.15 -32.16
C LYS A 38 48.95 15.19 -30.64
N LEU A 39 47.92 15.93 -30.24
CA LEU A 39 47.56 16.01 -28.82
C LEU A 39 47.10 14.64 -28.31
N ALA A 40 46.21 13.97 -29.03
CA ALA A 40 45.66 12.67 -28.64
C ALA A 40 46.73 11.59 -28.48
N ASP A 41 47.68 11.51 -29.43
CA ASP A 41 48.74 10.50 -29.40
C ASP A 41 49.79 10.76 -28.31
N PHE A 42 49.99 12.02 -27.94
CA PHE A 42 50.87 12.37 -26.83
C PHE A 42 50.21 12.11 -25.47
N VAL A 43 48.91 12.45 -25.33
CA VAL A 43 48.19 12.42 -24.05
C VAL A 43 47.70 11.03 -23.69
N PHE A 44 47.32 10.20 -24.68
CA PHE A 44 46.68 8.91 -24.43
C PHE A 44 47.45 7.73 -24.99
N ASN A 45 47.40 6.61 -24.29
CA ASN A 45 47.86 5.31 -24.77
C ASN A 45 46.81 4.64 -25.70
N ASP A 46 47.16 3.46 -26.25
CA ASP A 46 46.28 2.72 -27.16
C ASP A 46 44.96 2.21 -26.50
N LYS A 47 44.93 2.16 -25.17
CA LYS A 47 43.71 1.79 -24.39
C LYS A 47 42.91 3.01 -23.97
N HIS A 48 43.17 4.17 -24.55
CA HIS A 48 42.54 5.46 -24.23
C HIS A 48 42.76 5.92 -22.76
N GLY A 49 43.70 5.34 -22.04
CA GLY A 49 44.12 5.82 -20.73
C GLY A 49 45.17 6.95 -20.87
N VAL A 50 45.18 7.89 -19.91
CA VAL A 50 46.15 8.96 -19.86
C VAL A 50 47.58 8.40 -19.70
N ASN A 51 48.52 8.89 -20.49
CA ASN A 51 49.93 8.61 -20.27
C ASN A 51 50.41 9.20 -18.94
N GLY A 52 50.96 8.35 -18.06
CA GLY A 52 51.31 8.73 -16.70
C GLY A 52 52.10 10.04 -16.56
N PRO A 53 53.12 10.31 -17.43
CA PRO A 53 53.87 11.57 -17.39
C PRO A 53 53.04 12.83 -17.66
N VAL A 54 51.89 12.73 -18.32
CA VAL A 54 51.01 13.85 -18.67
C VAL A 54 50.11 14.28 -17.51
N ALA A 55 49.73 13.34 -16.67
CA ALA A 55 48.82 13.61 -15.57
C ALA A 55 49.32 14.71 -14.63
N GLY A 56 48.49 15.74 -14.41
CA GLY A 56 48.82 16.89 -13.56
C GLY A 56 49.79 17.92 -14.17
N LYS A 57 50.20 17.77 -15.42
CA LYS A 57 51.09 18.74 -16.08
C LYS A 57 50.32 19.98 -16.54
N PRO A 58 50.99 21.18 -16.54
CA PRO A 58 50.42 22.40 -17.10
C PRO A 58 50.17 22.28 -18.61
N ALA A 59 49.18 23.02 -19.13
CA ALA A 59 48.85 23.05 -20.55
C ALA A 59 50.07 23.38 -21.46
N ARG A 60 50.90 24.31 -21.03
CA ARG A 60 52.14 24.71 -21.75
C ARG A 60 53.11 23.53 -21.89
N TRP A 61 53.37 22.82 -20.81
CA TRP A 61 54.25 21.65 -20.85
C TRP A 61 53.72 20.56 -21.80
N ILE A 62 52.40 20.34 -21.77
CA ILE A 62 51.77 19.36 -22.68
C ILE A 62 51.89 19.80 -24.13
N ALA A 63 51.61 21.06 -24.42
CA ALA A 63 51.71 21.62 -25.78
C ALA A 63 53.13 21.53 -26.35
N GLU A 64 54.14 21.96 -25.57
CA GLU A 64 55.53 21.90 -25.95
C GLU A 64 55.99 20.48 -26.30
N ASN A 65 55.65 19.50 -25.45
CA ASN A 65 56.06 18.12 -25.67
C ASN A 65 55.22 17.39 -26.75
N ALA A 66 54.00 17.85 -27.03
CA ALA A 66 53.20 17.39 -28.15
C ALA A 66 53.52 18.07 -29.48
N GLY A 67 54.44 19.03 -29.50
CA GLY A 67 54.81 19.81 -30.71
C GLY A 67 53.66 20.73 -31.16
N ILE A 68 52.97 21.35 -30.21
CA ILE A 68 51.83 22.27 -30.43
C ILE A 68 52.25 23.67 -29.98
N ASP A 69 52.02 24.66 -30.82
CA ASP A 69 52.28 26.07 -30.50
C ASP A 69 51.12 26.62 -29.64
N LEU A 70 51.41 26.89 -28.36
CA LEU A 70 50.45 27.45 -27.41
C LEU A 70 50.79 28.93 -27.14
N PRO A 71 49.89 29.88 -27.48
CA PRO A 71 50.15 31.30 -27.25
C PRO A 71 50.45 31.62 -25.77
N GLU A 72 51.19 32.70 -25.52
CA GLU A 72 51.50 33.15 -24.16
C GLU A 72 50.24 33.54 -23.40
N GLY A 73 50.19 33.26 -22.09
CA GLY A 73 49.02 33.55 -21.24
C GLY A 73 47.87 32.58 -21.39
N LYS A 74 48.06 31.43 -22.07
CA LYS A 74 47.05 30.38 -22.21
C LYS A 74 47.38 29.21 -21.27
N ASP A 75 46.43 28.90 -20.36
CA ASP A 75 46.60 27.91 -19.28
C ASP A 75 45.68 26.67 -19.42
N VAL A 76 44.70 26.71 -20.31
CA VAL A 76 43.78 25.62 -20.63
C VAL A 76 43.70 25.42 -22.15
N ILE A 77 43.80 24.18 -22.60
CA ILE A 77 43.59 23.82 -24.00
C ILE A 77 42.18 23.23 -24.15
N MET A 78 41.35 23.88 -24.96
CA MET A 78 40.01 23.41 -25.31
C MET A 78 40.00 22.82 -26.71
N PHE A 79 39.15 21.83 -26.94
CA PHE A 79 38.90 21.28 -28.27
C PHE A 79 37.45 20.91 -28.45
N GLU A 80 36.87 21.34 -29.55
CA GLU A 80 35.48 21.11 -29.90
C GLU A 80 35.31 19.72 -30.52
N LEU A 81 34.47 18.88 -29.94
CA LEU A 81 34.20 17.53 -30.40
C LEU A 81 32.73 17.37 -30.84
N ASP A 82 32.52 16.55 -31.87
CA ASP A 82 31.15 16.12 -32.24
C ASP A 82 30.68 15.04 -31.24
N PRO A 83 29.47 15.15 -30.70
CA PRO A 83 28.92 14.11 -29.82
C PRO A 83 28.92 12.69 -30.42
N LYS A 84 28.94 12.58 -31.76
CA LYS A 84 29.05 11.29 -32.46
C LYS A 84 30.40 10.60 -32.26
N ASN A 85 31.42 11.37 -31.86
CA ASN A 85 32.79 10.89 -31.65
C ASN A 85 33.07 10.57 -30.16
N ILE A 86 32.05 10.51 -29.32
CA ILE A 86 32.20 10.00 -27.95
C ILE A 86 32.67 8.53 -28.04
N GLY A 87 33.80 8.23 -27.40
CA GLY A 87 34.49 6.94 -27.53
C GLY A 87 35.87 7.05 -28.15
N GLU A 88 36.19 8.20 -28.76
CA GLU A 88 37.55 8.51 -29.22
C GLU A 88 38.45 9.00 -28.07
N LYS A 89 39.80 8.95 -28.27
CA LYS A 89 40.81 9.30 -27.27
C LYS A 89 40.55 10.65 -26.57
N LEU A 90 40.21 11.70 -27.32
CA LEU A 90 39.97 13.03 -26.75
C LEU A 90 38.71 13.16 -25.90
N SER A 91 37.78 12.18 -25.96
CA SER A 91 36.63 12.09 -25.04
C SER A 91 37.01 11.50 -23.68
N SER A 92 38.18 10.86 -23.56
CA SER A 92 38.63 10.17 -22.35
C SER A 92 39.06 11.13 -21.23
N GLU A 93 39.24 10.62 -20.02
CA GLU A 93 39.75 11.37 -18.88
C GLU A 93 41.17 11.87 -19.15
N LYS A 94 41.46 13.13 -18.81
CA LYS A 94 42.71 13.78 -19.16
C LYS A 94 43.64 14.08 -17.98
N LEU A 95 43.08 14.20 -16.76
CA LEU A 95 43.81 14.55 -15.53
C LEU A 95 44.79 15.73 -15.69
N SER A 96 44.49 16.68 -16.56
CA SER A 96 45.33 17.79 -16.98
C SER A 96 44.44 18.94 -17.49
N PRO A 97 44.94 20.17 -17.66
CA PRO A 97 44.13 21.32 -18.10
C PRO A 97 43.77 21.25 -19.60
N LEU A 98 43.12 20.15 -19.96
CA LEU A 98 42.60 19.84 -21.30
C LEU A 98 41.09 19.65 -21.17
N LEU A 99 40.30 20.36 -21.98
CA LEU A 99 38.83 20.38 -21.84
C LEU A 99 38.14 20.04 -23.16
N SER A 100 37.38 18.96 -23.18
CA SER A 100 36.51 18.62 -24.31
C SER A 100 35.24 19.46 -24.26
N VAL A 101 34.90 20.09 -25.38
CA VAL A 101 33.73 20.95 -25.52
C VAL A 101 32.76 20.34 -26.48
N TYR A 102 31.51 20.12 -26.03
CA TYR A 102 30.41 19.59 -26.82
C TYR A 102 29.31 20.62 -26.92
N LYS A 103 28.70 20.75 -28.09
CA LYS A 103 27.56 21.62 -28.29
C LYS A 103 26.28 20.81 -28.31
N ALA A 104 25.36 21.07 -27.37
CA ALA A 104 24.02 20.51 -27.35
C ALA A 104 23.04 21.43 -28.07
N LYS A 105 22.03 20.84 -28.69
CA LYS A 105 20.95 21.59 -29.33
C LYS A 105 20.06 22.28 -28.30
N ASP A 106 19.70 21.54 -27.27
CA ASP A 106 18.80 21.93 -26.17
C ASP A 106 19.14 21.12 -24.90
N ARG A 107 18.37 21.30 -23.83
CA ARG A 107 18.54 20.60 -22.54
C ARG A 107 18.49 19.09 -22.67
N GLU A 108 17.51 18.55 -23.42
CA GLU A 108 17.34 17.11 -23.60
C GLU A 108 18.50 16.48 -24.36
N ASP A 109 19.01 17.16 -25.39
CA ASP A 109 20.21 16.75 -26.13
C ASP A 109 21.42 16.80 -25.20
N GLY A 110 21.51 17.83 -24.36
CA GLY A 110 22.55 17.98 -23.34
C GLY A 110 22.65 16.79 -22.40
N ILE A 111 21.50 16.33 -21.85
CA ILE A 111 21.45 15.13 -20.98
C ILE A 111 21.97 13.90 -21.74
N LYS A 112 21.54 13.69 -22.98
CA LYS A 112 21.98 12.53 -23.79
C LYS A 112 23.50 12.51 -23.99
N ILE A 113 24.09 13.67 -24.26
CA ILE A 113 25.55 13.80 -24.43
C ILE A 113 26.25 13.50 -23.09
N VAL A 114 25.81 14.09 -21.99
CA VAL A 114 26.40 13.85 -20.65
C VAL A 114 26.27 12.37 -20.26
N ALA A 115 25.12 11.77 -20.47
CA ALA A 115 24.90 10.34 -20.18
C ALA A 115 25.85 9.46 -21.02
N ALA A 116 26.01 9.75 -22.29
CA ALA A 116 26.94 9.03 -23.18
C ALA A 116 28.41 9.17 -22.74
N LEU A 117 28.82 10.36 -22.31
CA LEU A 117 30.17 10.59 -21.76
C LEU A 117 30.40 9.79 -20.47
N LEU A 118 29.44 9.76 -19.55
CA LEU A 118 29.51 8.99 -18.31
C LEU A 118 29.54 7.49 -18.60
N ASP A 119 28.73 7.01 -19.54
CA ASP A 119 28.72 5.59 -19.94
C ASP A 119 30.02 5.16 -20.60
N TYR A 120 30.67 6.05 -21.33
CA TYR A 120 31.97 5.79 -21.95
C TYR A 120 33.10 5.72 -20.90
N GLN A 121 33.22 6.75 -20.07
CA GLN A 121 34.16 6.81 -18.95
C GLN A 121 33.62 7.71 -17.84
N GLY A 122 33.69 7.25 -16.60
CA GLY A 122 33.29 8.05 -15.43
C GLY A 122 31.99 7.65 -14.78
N ALA A 123 31.38 6.55 -15.21
CA ALA A 123 30.14 6.06 -14.59
C ALA A 123 30.27 5.94 -13.06
N GLY A 124 29.35 6.60 -12.35
CA GLY A 124 29.33 6.68 -10.89
C GLY A 124 30.21 7.77 -10.29
N HIS A 125 30.96 8.55 -11.08
CA HIS A 125 31.79 9.62 -10.54
C HIS A 125 30.95 10.87 -10.21
N ASN A 126 31.14 11.98 -10.85
CA ASN A 126 30.36 13.21 -10.65
C ASN A 126 29.97 13.88 -11.96
N ALA A 127 28.89 14.64 -11.89
CA ALA A 127 28.46 15.53 -12.96
C ALA A 127 28.00 16.86 -12.37
N ALA A 128 28.35 17.97 -13.01
CA ALA A 128 27.86 19.29 -12.61
C ALA A 128 26.84 19.81 -13.62
N ILE A 129 25.89 20.58 -13.11
CA ILE A 129 24.93 21.33 -13.92
C ILE A 129 24.90 22.80 -13.49
N GLN A 130 24.96 23.70 -14.48
CA GLN A 130 24.75 25.14 -14.29
C GLN A 130 23.31 25.47 -14.71
N ILE A 131 22.49 25.92 -13.76
CA ILE A 131 21.06 26.12 -13.97
C ILE A 131 20.60 27.42 -13.31
N GLY A 132 19.62 28.10 -13.92
CA GLY A 132 19.17 29.41 -13.45
C GLY A 132 18.44 29.40 -12.10
N SER A 133 17.75 28.30 -11.78
CA SER A 133 17.08 28.09 -10.50
C SER A 133 17.34 26.67 -9.99
N GLN A 134 17.72 26.56 -8.72
CA GLN A 134 17.90 25.26 -8.05
C GLN A 134 16.58 24.51 -7.82
N ALA A 135 15.45 25.19 -7.96
CA ALA A 135 14.12 24.60 -7.89
C ALA A 135 13.56 24.15 -9.27
N ASP A 136 14.37 24.22 -10.35
CA ASP A 136 13.95 23.79 -11.68
C ASP A 136 13.72 22.26 -11.69
N PRO A 137 12.53 21.76 -12.07
CA PRO A 137 12.25 20.31 -12.14
C PRO A 137 13.20 19.53 -13.05
N PHE A 138 13.84 20.21 -14.02
CA PHE A 138 14.85 19.62 -14.89
C PHE A 138 16.06 19.04 -14.13
N LEU A 139 16.34 19.53 -12.92
CA LEU A 139 17.40 18.98 -12.07
C LEU A 139 17.15 17.51 -11.72
N ASN A 140 15.91 17.15 -11.40
CA ASN A 140 15.53 15.77 -11.10
C ASN A 140 15.70 14.88 -12.35
N GLU A 141 15.25 15.37 -13.49
CA GLU A 141 15.42 14.66 -14.76
C GLU A 141 16.90 14.44 -15.10
N PHE A 142 17.74 15.45 -14.90
CA PHE A 142 19.19 15.35 -15.09
C PHE A 142 19.80 14.30 -14.15
N ALA A 143 19.42 14.32 -12.86
CA ALA A 143 19.91 13.37 -11.87
C ALA A 143 19.49 11.93 -12.18
N ASP A 144 18.26 11.72 -12.61
CA ASP A 144 17.72 10.39 -12.92
C ASP A 144 18.36 9.77 -14.19
N LYS A 145 18.65 10.60 -15.18
CA LYS A 145 19.19 10.13 -16.46
C LYS A 145 20.71 10.01 -16.49
N THR A 146 21.44 10.56 -15.50
CA THR A 146 22.89 10.52 -15.45
C THR A 146 23.40 9.52 -14.42
N LYS A 147 24.34 8.66 -14.78
CA LYS A 147 24.98 7.69 -13.88
C LYS A 147 26.12 8.32 -13.10
N ALA A 148 25.82 9.30 -12.27
CA ALA A 148 26.78 9.97 -11.41
C ALA A 148 26.34 9.90 -9.94
N ALA A 149 27.22 9.53 -9.02
CA ALA A 149 26.92 9.46 -7.60
C ALA A 149 26.85 10.84 -6.93
N ARG A 150 27.39 11.86 -7.55
CA ARG A 150 27.38 13.27 -7.11
C ARG A 150 26.90 14.14 -8.24
N ILE A 151 25.77 14.81 -8.02
CA ILE A 151 25.25 15.85 -8.91
C ILE A 151 25.52 17.21 -8.24
N LEU A 152 26.32 18.03 -8.89
CA LEU A 152 26.75 19.31 -8.37
C LEU A 152 26.01 20.44 -9.09
N VAL A 153 25.33 21.28 -8.34
CA VAL A 153 24.48 22.33 -8.91
C VAL A 153 25.13 23.69 -8.69
N ASN A 154 25.39 24.42 -9.79
CA ASN A 154 25.93 25.79 -9.78
C ASN A 154 27.27 25.92 -9.04
N GLN A 155 28.10 24.90 -9.05
CA GLN A 155 29.41 24.87 -8.43
C GLN A 155 30.40 24.08 -9.28
N PRO A 156 31.72 24.32 -9.15
CA PRO A 156 32.73 23.54 -9.84
C PRO A 156 32.80 22.10 -9.35
N ASP A 157 33.00 21.15 -10.27
CA ASP A 157 33.18 19.73 -9.96
C ASP A 157 34.37 19.48 -9.03
N SER A 158 35.49 20.16 -9.31
CA SER A 158 36.75 19.97 -8.59
C SER A 158 36.68 20.30 -7.10
N ILE A 159 35.85 21.25 -6.70
CA ILE A 159 35.68 21.69 -5.30
C ILE A 159 34.42 21.02 -4.71
N GLY A 160 33.30 21.13 -5.40
CA GLY A 160 32.04 20.59 -4.91
C GLY A 160 32.07 19.06 -4.72
N GLY A 161 32.69 18.33 -5.63
CA GLY A 161 32.75 16.87 -5.59
C GLY A 161 33.54 16.30 -4.41
N ILE A 162 34.54 17.00 -3.91
CA ILE A 162 35.27 16.58 -2.70
C ILE A 162 34.59 17.00 -1.38
N GLY A 163 33.50 17.79 -1.46
CA GLY A 163 32.79 18.31 -0.31
C GLY A 163 33.53 19.46 0.36
N ASP A 164 33.20 20.69 -0.03
CA ASP A 164 33.72 21.91 0.63
C ASP A 164 32.72 22.44 1.68
N ILE A 165 33.07 23.56 2.29
CA ILE A 165 32.23 24.21 3.31
C ILE A 165 30.89 24.75 2.77
N TYR A 166 30.70 24.81 1.46
CA TYR A 166 29.49 25.29 0.80
C TYR A 166 28.60 24.15 0.27
N THR A 167 29.01 22.89 0.47
CA THR A 167 28.29 21.70 0.00
C THR A 167 27.83 20.85 1.18
N ASP A 168 26.68 21.16 1.76
CA ASP A 168 26.17 20.51 2.97
C ASP A 168 25.86 19.00 2.79
N ALA A 169 25.59 18.57 1.57
CA ALA A 169 25.22 17.17 1.27
C ALA A 169 26.43 16.22 1.22
N LEU A 170 27.66 16.73 1.06
CA LEU A 170 28.85 15.90 0.85
C LEU A 170 29.86 16.09 1.98
N ARG A 171 30.34 14.98 2.55
CA ARG A 171 31.42 15.01 3.54
C ARG A 171 32.75 15.31 2.82
N PRO A 172 33.64 16.14 3.38
CA PRO A 172 34.95 16.39 2.81
C PRO A 172 35.79 15.10 2.70
N SER A 173 36.20 14.76 1.48
CA SER A 173 37.02 13.59 1.21
C SER A 173 37.67 13.69 -0.16
N LEU A 174 38.91 13.16 -0.26
CA LEU A 174 39.59 12.95 -1.53
C LEU A 174 39.35 11.55 -2.10
N THR A 175 38.68 10.69 -1.37
CA THR A 175 38.30 9.34 -1.81
C THR A 175 36.80 9.32 -2.10
N LEU A 176 36.47 9.23 -3.38
CA LEU A 176 35.11 9.37 -3.89
C LEU A 176 34.57 7.99 -4.33
N GLY A 177 33.55 7.50 -3.63
CA GLY A 177 32.86 6.27 -4.02
C GLY A 177 32.05 6.48 -5.31
N THR A 178 32.04 5.48 -6.20
CA THR A 178 31.37 5.54 -7.50
C THR A 178 30.17 4.61 -7.61
N GLY A 179 29.82 3.93 -6.52
CA GLY A 179 28.69 3.01 -6.46
C GLY A 179 28.80 1.83 -7.42
N SER A 180 27.70 1.13 -7.62
CA SER A 180 27.62 -0.02 -8.53
C SER A 180 27.95 0.34 -9.99
N TRP A 181 27.67 1.56 -10.42
CA TRP A 181 28.03 2.05 -11.77
C TRP A 181 29.53 2.00 -12.02
N GLY A 182 30.34 2.41 -11.04
CA GLY A 182 31.79 2.34 -11.07
C GLY A 182 32.38 1.06 -10.48
N LYS A 183 31.56 0.02 -10.29
CA LYS A 183 31.97 -1.29 -9.70
C LYS A 183 32.57 -1.16 -8.30
N ASN A 184 32.00 -0.28 -7.48
CA ASN A 184 32.43 0.08 -6.15
C ASN A 184 31.28 -0.13 -5.15
N SER A 185 31.59 -0.46 -3.91
CA SER A 185 30.57 -0.70 -2.85
C SER A 185 30.07 0.58 -2.18
N LEU A 186 30.75 1.72 -2.39
CA LEU A 186 30.39 3.01 -1.82
C LEU A 186 29.98 3.98 -2.94
N SER A 187 28.90 4.72 -2.75
CA SER A 187 28.41 5.77 -3.66
C SER A 187 28.53 7.18 -3.09
N HIS A 188 29.23 7.35 -1.98
CA HIS A 188 29.42 8.63 -1.30
C HIS A 188 30.90 8.91 -1.03
N ASN A 189 31.19 10.09 -0.51
CA ASN A 189 32.52 10.49 -0.12
C ASN A 189 32.98 9.69 1.11
N LEU A 190 34.07 8.96 1.02
CA LEU A 190 34.58 8.12 2.09
C LEU A 190 34.91 8.96 3.33
N SER A 191 34.47 8.51 4.47
CA SER A 191 34.71 9.15 5.77
C SER A 191 35.16 8.14 6.83
N THR A 192 35.54 8.61 7.99
CA THR A 192 35.94 7.74 9.12
C THR A 192 34.83 6.78 9.57
N SER A 193 33.58 7.17 9.39
CA SER A 193 32.45 6.28 9.72
C SER A 193 32.39 5.03 8.83
N ASP A 194 32.92 5.08 7.62
CA ASP A 194 32.93 3.96 6.68
C ASP A 194 34.01 2.92 7.03
N LEU A 195 34.95 3.29 7.89
CA LEU A 195 35.97 2.40 8.42
C LEU A 195 35.52 1.66 9.69
N LEU A 196 34.35 1.99 10.20
CA LEU A 196 33.82 1.35 11.41
C LEU A 196 33.01 0.10 11.05
N ASN A 197 33.31 -1.00 11.75
CA ASN A 197 32.46 -2.19 11.72
C ASN A 197 31.26 -2.01 12.64
N VAL A 198 30.08 -1.83 12.07
CA VAL A 198 28.84 -1.70 12.83
C VAL A 198 28.27 -3.09 13.12
N LYS A 199 28.04 -3.39 14.41
CA LYS A 199 27.33 -4.59 14.84
C LYS A 199 25.87 -4.25 15.15
N THR A 200 24.95 -4.95 14.52
CA THR A 200 23.53 -4.81 14.81
C THR A 200 23.10 -5.84 15.85
N VAL A 201 22.60 -5.38 17.00
CA VAL A 201 22.00 -6.24 18.02
C VAL A 201 20.49 -6.24 17.82
N ALA A 202 19.96 -7.29 17.24
CA ALA A 202 18.53 -7.47 17.04
C ALA A 202 17.91 -8.19 18.25
N LYS A 203 17.11 -7.48 19.04
CA LYS A 203 16.37 -8.05 20.18
C LYS A 203 14.92 -8.29 19.78
N ARG A 204 14.43 -9.52 20.01
CA ARG A 204 13.01 -9.82 19.88
C ARG A 204 12.23 -9.02 20.93
N ARG A 205 11.28 -8.21 20.50
CA ARG A 205 10.35 -7.51 21.40
C ARG A 205 9.02 -8.27 21.45
N ASN A 206 8.70 -8.82 22.60
CA ASN A 206 7.36 -9.34 22.86
C ASN A 206 6.48 -8.16 23.31
N ARG A 207 5.63 -7.67 22.41
CA ARG A 207 4.66 -6.64 22.76
C ARG A 207 3.42 -7.25 23.38
N PRO A 208 2.80 -6.61 24.39
CA PRO A 208 1.53 -7.08 24.91
C PRO A 208 0.47 -7.08 23.80
N GLN A 209 -0.44 -8.05 23.88
CA GLN A 209 -1.64 -8.05 23.05
C GLN A 209 -2.72 -7.24 23.77
N TRP A 210 -3.65 -6.74 22.99
CA TRP A 210 -4.77 -5.95 23.45
C TRP A 210 -5.97 -6.17 22.52
N VAL A 211 -7.15 -5.85 23.00
CA VAL A 211 -8.41 -5.93 22.28
C VAL A 211 -8.95 -4.52 22.13
N ARG A 212 -9.42 -4.16 20.95
CA ARG A 212 -10.11 -2.90 20.69
C ARG A 212 -11.48 -3.19 20.08
N LEU A 213 -12.48 -2.51 20.59
CA LEU A 213 -13.87 -2.54 20.18
C LEU A 213 -14.39 -1.10 20.15
N PRO A 214 -15.59 -0.85 19.59
CA PRO A 214 -16.34 0.37 19.84
C PRO A 214 -16.46 0.67 21.34
N GLU A 215 -16.61 1.93 21.69
CA GLU A 215 -16.81 2.35 23.08
C GLU A 215 -18.13 1.81 23.62
N LYS A 216 -19.16 1.76 22.73
CA LYS A 216 -20.49 1.26 23.03
C LYS A 216 -21.02 0.41 21.88
N ILE A 217 -21.71 -0.67 22.20
CA ILE A 217 -22.45 -1.51 21.25
C ILE A 217 -23.87 -1.62 21.80
N TYR A 218 -24.82 -0.93 21.17
CA TYR A 218 -26.24 -1.06 21.46
C TYR A 218 -26.83 -2.18 20.62
N TYR A 219 -27.65 -3.00 21.18
CA TYR A 219 -28.25 -4.16 20.53
C TYR A 219 -29.67 -4.38 21.04
N GLU A 220 -30.44 -5.27 20.44
CA GLU A 220 -31.84 -5.54 20.61
C GLU A 220 -32.74 -4.63 19.76
N LYS A 221 -34.00 -5.04 19.65
CA LYS A 221 -34.99 -4.28 18.91
C LYS A 221 -35.16 -2.89 19.55
N ASN A 222 -35.23 -1.89 18.68
CA ASN A 222 -35.31 -0.48 19.06
C ASN A 222 -33.99 0.11 19.63
N ALA A 223 -32.85 -0.53 19.35
CA ALA A 223 -31.56 0.02 19.74
C ALA A 223 -31.29 1.39 19.08
N LEU A 224 -31.95 1.70 17.96
CA LEU A 224 -31.87 2.98 17.29
C LEU A 224 -32.25 4.17 18.18
N SER A 225 -33.16 3.96 19.16
CA SER A 225 -33.60 4.99 20.10
C SER A 225 -32.45 5.60 20.93
N TYR A 226 -31.29 4.97 20.94
CA TYR A 226 -30.07 5.58 21.50
C TYR A 226 -29.75 6.94 20.91
N LEU A 227 -30.09 7.19 19.65
CA LEU A 227 -29.86 8.50 19.01
C LEU A 227 -30.68 9.63 19.67
N THR A 228 -31.75 9.30 20.38
CA THR A 228 -32.53 10.26 21.16
C THR A 228 -31.87 10.59 22.51
N ASP A 229 -30.87 9.81 22.97
CA ASP A 229 -30.22 9.99 24.28
C ASP A 229 -29.45 11.32 24.34
N GLU A 230 -29.91 12.24 25.18
CA GLU A 230 -29.32 13.55 25.36
C GLU A 230 -27.96 13.54 26.10
N THR A 231 -27.57 12.41 26.67
CA THR A 231 -26.23 12.26 27.25
C THR A 231 -25.13 12.24 26.18
N GLU A 232 -25.48 11.90 24.93
CA GLU A 232 -24.60 11.95 23.81
C GLU A 232 -24.69 13.31 23.10
N HIS A 233 -23.57 14.00 22.98
CA HIS A 233 -23.54 15.29 22.32
C HIS A 233 -23.56 15.11 20.79
N ILE A 234 -24.61 15.58 20.14
CA ILE A 234 -24.79 15.61 18.69
C ILE A 234 -25.45 16.95 18.30
N ASP A 235 -24.71 17.83 17.68
CA ASP A 235 -25.22 19.11 17.16
C ASP A 235 -25.36 19.10 15.64
N ARG A 236 -24.45 18.38 14.95
CA ARG A 236 -24.35 18.34 13.49
C ARG A 236 -24.09 16.92 13.02
N ALA A 237 -25.14 16.20 12.65
CA ALA A 237 -25.07 14.81 12.19
C ALA A 237 -25.02 14.72 10.67
N MET A 238 -23.99 14.07 10.09
CA MET A 238 -23.97 13.71 8.69
C MET A 238 -24.31 12.23 8.53
N ILE A 239 -25.39 11.94 7.80
CA ILE A 239 -25.83 10.58 7.50
C ILE A 239 -25.18 10.11 6.20
N VAL A 240 -24.57 8.94 6.20
CA VAL A 240 -23.98 8.29 5.02
C VAL A 240 -24.69 6.96 4.79
N ALA A 241 -25.32 6.82 3.61
CA ALA A 241 -26.18 5.70 3.30
C ALA A 241 -26.11 5.31 1.81
N ASP A 242 -26.53 4.09 1.48
CA ASP A 242 -26.79 3.68 0.11
C ASP A 242 -28.22 4.04 -0.33
N PRO A 243 -28.53 4.08 -1.64
CA PRO A 243 -29.86 4.42 -2.15
C PRO A 243 -30.98 3.51 -1.64
N GLY A 244 -30.64 2.27 -1.27
CA GLY A 244 -31.61 1.32 -0.72
C GLY A 244 -32.12 1.77 0.64
N MET A 245 -31.23 2.28 1.50
CA MET A 245 -31.59 2.74 2.84
C MET A 245 -32.53 3.96 2.79
N VAL A 246 -32.30 4.85 1.85
CA VAL A 246 -33.18 5.99 1.59
C VAL A 246 -34.53 5.50 1.09
N LYS A 247 -34.57 4.62 0.09
CA LYS A 247 -35.78 4.10 -0.52
C LYS A 247 -36.67 3.30 0.45
N PHE A 248 -36.05 2.56 1.37
CA PHE A 248 -36.77 1.73 2.36
C PHE A 248 -37.21 2.52 3.59
N GLY A 249 -36.95 3.83 3.67
CA GLY A 249 -37.32 4.68 4.80
C GLY A 249 -36.47 4.45 6.06
N PHE A 250 -35.31 3.80 5.93
CA PHE A 250 -34.43 3.56 7.07
C PHE A 250 -33.67 4.83 7.48
N VAL A 251 -33.36 5.70 6.53
CA VAL A 251 -32.81 7.02 6.79
C VAL A 251 -33.81 7.91 7.52
N ASP A 252 -35.11 7.79 7.17
CA ASP A 252 -36.19 8.57 7.82
C ASP A 252 -36.28 8.21 9.31
N LYS A 253 -36.13 6.92 9.67
CA LYS A 253 -36.09 6.50 11.08
C LYS A 253 -34.92 7.14 11.85
N VAL A 254 -33.76 7.31 11.21
CA VAL A 254 -32.62 8.02 11.82
C VAL A 254 -32.95 9.49 12.03
N TYR A 255 -33.65 10.12 11.09
CA TYR A 255 -34.12 11.49 11.25
C TYR A 255 -35.13 11.61 12.39
N ASP A 256 -36.12 10.71 12.45
CA ASP A 256 -37.15 10.70 13.51
C ASP A 256 -36.51 10.67 14.91
N GLU A 257 -35.50 9.82 15.13
CA GLU A 257 -34.79 9.75 16.41
C GLU A 257 -33.96 11.03 16.71
N LEU A 258 -33.34 11.64 15.70
CA LEU A 258 -32.59 12.88 15.87
C LEU A 258 -33.53 14.07 16.11
N GLU A 259 -34.70 14.10 15.49
CA GLU A 259 -35.73 15.15 15.67
C GLU A 259 -36.44 15.01 17.03
N ALA A 260 -36.51 13.81 17.58
CA ALA A 260 -37.11 13.56 18.92
C ALA A 260 -36.26 14.12 20.08
N ARG A 261 -35.04 14.58 19.84
CA ARG A 261 -34.17 15.20 20.84
C ARG A 261 -34.69 16.56 21.26
N GLU A 262 -34.49 16.91 22.53
CA GLU A 262 -34.80 18.24 23.06
C GLU A 262 -33.92 19.33 22.39
N ASN A 263 -32.65 19.00 22.12
CA ASN A 263 -31.71 19.87 21.43
C ASN A 263 -31.75 19.63 19.91
N PRO A 264 -32.05 20.67 19.10
CA PRO A 264 -32.13 20.54 17.65
C PRO A 264 -30.81 20.10 17.03
N VAL A 265 -30.81 19.04 16.22
CA VAL A 265 -29.66 18.55 15.47
C VAL A 265 -29.74 19.05 14.03
N LYS A 266 -28.66 19.66 13.54
CA LYS A 266 -28.53 19.94 12.10
C LYS A 266 -28.09 18.67 11.39
N THR A 267 -28.75 18.37 10.27
CA THR A 267 -28.50 17.13 9.54
C THR A 267 -28.04 17.39 8.09
N SER A 268 -27.22 16.50 7.56
CA SER A 268 -26.84 16.44 6.15
C SER A 268 -26.86 14.97 5.71
N LEU A 269 -27.21 14.69 4.46
CA LEU A 269 -27.29 13.33 3.91
C LEU A 269 -26.38 13.16 2.70
N TYR A 270 -25.58 12.11 2.70
CA TYR A 270 -25.02 11.50 1.49
C TYR A 270 -25.67 10.14 1.30
N GLY A 271 -26.69 10.07 0.43
CA GLY A 271 -27.57 8.90 0.26
C GLY A 271 -27.30 8.07 -0.97
N THR A 272 -26.12 8.18 -1.58
CA THR A 272 -25.79 7.58 -2.89
C THR A 272 -24.54 6.71 -2.88
N VAL A 273 -24.19 6.11 -1.74
CA VAL A 273 -23.03 5.20 -1.69
C VAL A 273 -23.27 4.00 -2.60
N HIS A 274 -22.34 3.75 -3.51
CA HIS A 274 -22.39 2.61 -4.42
C HIS A 274 -21.90 1.32 -3.73
N PRO A 275 -22.36 0.15 -4.19
CA PRO A 275 -21.67 -1.10 -3.89
C PRO A 275 -20.20 -0.97 -4.33
N ASP A 276 -19.26 -1.46 -3.51
CA ASP A 276 -17.82 -1.32 -3.77
C ASP A 276 -17.37 0.14 -3.94
N PRO A 277 -17.48 0.98 -2.89
CA PRO A 277 -17.20 2.41 -2.99
C PRO A 277 -15.77 2.69 -3.44
N THR A 278 -15.61 3.75 -4.26
CA THR A 278 -14.30 4.14 -4.79
C THR A 278 -13.64 5.21 -3.93
N LEU A 279 -12.33 5.42 -4.15
CA LEU A 279 -11.60 6.52 -3.52
C LEU A 279 -12.23 7.88 -3.88
N GLY A 280 -12.57 8.07 -5.16
CA GLY A 280 -13.25 9.27 -5.63
C GLY A 280 -14.55 9.55 -4.88
N GLN A 281 -15.38 8.52 -4.69
CA GLN A 281 -16.62 8.65 -3.93
C GLN A 281 -16.35 8.99 -2.44
N THR A 282 -15.34 8.40 -1.81
CA THR A 282 -15.01 8.76 -0.42
C THR A 282 -14.49 10.18 -0.28
N MET A 283 -13.82 10.71 -1.31
CA MET A 283 -13.42 12.11 -1.37
C MET A 283 -14.62 13.05 -1.51
N GLU A 284 -15.64 12.68 -2.28
CA GLU A 284 -16.89 13.47 -2.38
C GLU A 284 -17.57 13.58 -1.03
N ILE A 285 -17.68 12.46 -0.30
CA ILE A 285 -18.24 12.43 1.06
C ILE A 285 -17.39 13.33 2.00
N ALA A 286 -16.06 13.23 1.93
CA ALA A 286 -15.17 14.03 2.77
C ALA A 286 -15.29 15.54 2.47
N ARG A 287 -15.46 15.96 1.20
CA ARG A 287 -15.73 17.38 0.85
C ARG A 287 -17.07 17.85 1.42
N GLN A 288 -18.11 17.01 1.35
CA GLN A 288 -19.38 17.36 2.00
C GLN A 288 -19.24 17.47 3.52
N MET A 289 -18.37 16.66 4.15
CA MET A 289 -18.00 16.82 5.56
C MET A 289 -17.28 18.14 5.82
N GLU A 290 -16.36 18.56 4.95
CA GLU A 290 -15.65 19.85 5.06
C GLU A 290 -16.61 21.04 4.99
N GLU A 291 -17.59 21.00 4.09
CA GLU A 291 -18.63 22.03 3.97
C GLU A 291 -19.60 22.04 5.16
N PHE A 292 -20.03 20.84 5.58
CA PHE A 292 -21.03 20.69 6.63
C PHE A 292 -20.43 20.76 8.04
N GLN A 293 -19.18 20.37 8.24
CA GLN A 293 -18.47 20.30 9.55
C GLN A 293 -19.25 19.48 10.60
N PRO A 294 -19.45 18.17 10.38
CA PRO A 294 -20.16 17.33 11.33
C PRO A 294 -19.35 17.09 12.61
N ASP A 295 -19.99 17.03 13.75
CA ASP A 295 -19.43 16.45 14.98
C ASP A 295 -19.69 14.93 15.05
N THR A 296 -20.69 14.47 14.32
CA THR A 296 -21.08 13.06 14.28
C THR A 296 -21.39 12.61 12.84
N VAL A 297 -20.82 11.48 12.44
CA VAL A 297 -21.16 10.77 11.20
C VAL A 297 -21.95 9.53 11.57
N ILE A 298 -23.11 9.35 10.97
CA ILE A 298 -23.97 8.18 11.15
C ILE A 298 -23.99 7.39 9.84
N ALA A 299 -23.32 6.24 9.83
CA ALA A 299 -23.33 5.34 8.69
C ALA A 299 -24.42 4.30 8.84
N ILE A 300 -25.38 4.27 7.91
CA ILE A 300 -26.46 3.26 7.89
C ILE A 300 -26.44 2.49 6.58
N GLY A 301 -26.30 1.17 6.65
CA GLY A 301 -26.24 0.30 5.46
C GLY A 301 -25.45 -0.97 5.68
N GLY A 302 -25.11 -1.63 4.59
CA GLY A 302 -24.19 -2.76 4.58
C GLY A 302 -22.72 -2.30 4.71
N GLY A 303 -21.78 -3.24 4.54
CA GLY A 303 -20.34 -2.95 4.63
C GLY A 303 -19.90 -1.76 3.76
N SER A 304 -20.40 -1.65 2.52
CA SER A 304 -20.02 -0.56 1.59
C SER A 304 -20.31 0.83 2.15
N ALA A 305 -21.49 1.05 2.74
CA ALA A 305 -21.86 2.34 3.32
C ALA A 305 -20.98 2.68 4.55
N MET A 306 -20.78 1.69 5.43
CA MET A 306 -19.93 1.86 6.61
C MET A 306 -18.45 2.08 6.24
N ASP A 307 -17.93 1.35 5.27
CA ASP A 307 -16.55 1.47 4.81
C ASP A 307 -16.30 2.84 4.16
N ALA A 308 -17.24 3.30 3.30
CA ALA A 308 -17.18 4.64 2.72
C ALA A 308 -17.17 5.74 3.79
N ALA A 309 -18.04 5.62 4.80
CA ALA A 309 -18.10 6.58 5.90
C ALA A 309 -16.81 6.58 6.74
N LYS A 310 -16.24 5.41 7.04
CA LYS A 310 -14.96 5.27 7.76
C LYS A 310 -13.82 5.99 7.06
N ILE A 311 -13.67 5.73 5.76
CA ILE A 311 -12.60 6.32 4.97
C ILE A 311 -12.84 7.81 4.75
N ALA A 312 -14.05 8.21 4.42
CA ALA A 312 -14.37 9.62 4.22
C ALA A 312 -14.11 10.45 5.49
N ARG A 313 -14.54 9.94 6.66
CA ARG A 313 -14.23 10.57 7.95
C ARG A 313 -12.72 10.61 8.21
N TYR A 314 -11.99 9.53 7.93
CA TYR A 314 -10.54 9.48 8.09
C TYR A 314 -9.83 10.53 7.21
N ILE A 315 -10.23 10.64 5.94
CA ILE A 315 -9.69 11.63 5.00
C ILE A 315 -10.02 13.05 5.47
N TYR A 316 -11.27 13.28 5.88
CA TYR A 316 -11.73 14.57 6.40
C TYR A 316 -10.93 15.01 7.63
N GLU A 317 -10.82 14.15 8.66
CA GLU A 317 -10.05 14.47 9.86
C GLU A 317 -8.56 14.70 9.56
N TYR A 318 -7.98 13.91 8.64
CA TYR A 318 -6.62 14.14 8.20
C TYR A 318 -6.45 15.47 7.48
N SER A 319 -7.46 15.90 6.69
CA SER A 319 -7.43 17.17 5.95
C SER A 319 -7.41 18.39 6.87
N LEU A 320 -8.00 18.30 8.06
CA LEU A 320 -8.03 19.41 9.04
C LEU A 320 -6.62 19.82 9.53
N GLU A 321 -5.65 18.91 9.43
CA GLU A 321 -4.24 19.13 9.79
C GLU A 321 -3.36 19.50 8.58
N GLN A 322 -3.94 19.56 7.38
CA GLN A 322 -3.22 19.84 6.13
C GLN A 322 -3.44 21.26 5.64
N GLU A 323 -2.69 21.64 4.60
CA GLU A 323 -2.91 22.91 3.91
C GLU A 323 -4.27 22.92 3.18
N PRO A 324 -4.92 24.09 3.03
CA PRO A 324 -6.17 24.21 2.27
C PRO A 324 -6.06 23.60 0.88
N GLY A 325 -7.12 22.93 0.42
CA GLY A 325 -7.17 22.27 -0.88
C GLY A 325 -6.59 20.85 -0.90
N PHE A 326 -6.33 20.23 0.25
CA PHE A 326 -5.90 18.83 0.33
C PHE A 326 -6.94 17.89 -0.31
N LEU A 327 -8.24 18.10 -0.01
CA LEU A 327 -9.34 17.27 -0.52
C LEU A 327 -9.60 17.44 -2.03
N GLU A 328 -9.06 18.50 -2.65
CA GLU A 328 -9.14 18.72 -4.09
C GLU A 328 -8.12 17.90 -4.89
N SER A 329 -7.07 17.42 -4.23
CA SER A 329 -5.98 16.68 -4.87
C SER A 329 -6.15 15.17 -4.71
N TYR A 330 -6.59 14.49 -5.78
CA TYR A 330 -6.64 13.03 -5.83
C TYR A 330 -5.28 12.38 -5.53
N GLU A 331 -4.19 12.97 -6.02
CA GLU A 331 -2.83 12.46 -5.82
C GLU A 331 -2.43 12.45 -4.34
N LYS A 332 -2.63 13.56 -3.62
CA LYS A 332 -2.32 13.65 -2.18
C LYS A 332 -3.15 12.66 -1.34
N VAL A 333 -4.43 12.52 -1.67
CA VAL A 333 -5.32 11.56 -0.98
C VAL A 333 -4.92 10.11 -1.33
N SER A 334 -4.52 9.83 -2.56
CA SER A 334 -4.02 8.51 -2.98
C SER A 334 -2.72 8.13 -2.25
N GLU A 335 -1.82 9.10 -1.98
CA GLU A 335 -0.64 8.85 -1.14
C GLU A 335 -1.01 8.46 0.30
N LEU A 336 -2.02 9.13 0.89
CA LEU A 336 -2.56 8.76 2.20
C LEU A 336 -3.10 7.32 2.19
N PHE A 337 -3.77 6.94 1.12
CA PHE A 337 -4.26 5.59 0.87
C PHE A 337 -3.16 4.54 0.89
N THR A 338 -2.05 4.81 0.18
CA THR A 338 -0.87 3.94 0.16
C THR A 338 -0.29 3.76 1.57
N ARG A 339 -0.27 4.80 2.37
CA ARG A 339 0.17 4.72 3.79
C ARG A 339 -0.75 3.84 4.63
N LEU A 340 -2.06 3.92 4.42
CA LEU A 340 -3.04 3.07 5.13
C LEU A 340 -2.87 1.59 4.80
N GLN A 341 -2.55 1.25 3.55
CA GLN A 341 -2.23 -0.13 3.17
C GLN A 341 -1.00 -0.65 3.92
N GLN A 342 0.04 0.16 4.06
CA GLN A 342 1.27 -0.21 4.78
C GLN A 342 1.02 -0.44 6.28
N LYS A 343 0.03 0.23 6.88
CA LYS A 343 -0.31 0.09 8.31
C LYS A 343 -0.77 -1.31 8.71
N PHE A 344 -1.22 -2.15 7.79
CA PHE A 344 -1.57 -3.54 8.10
C PHE A 344 -0.45 -4.33 8.78
N VAL A 345 0.78 -4.14 8.31
CA VAL A 345 1.95 -4.79 8.91
C VAL A 345 2.18 -4.29 10.34
N ASP A 346 2.02 -3.00 10.57
CA ASP A 346 2.24 -2.38 11.86
C ASP A 346 1.14 -2.75 12.86
N ILE A 347 -0.10 -2.78 12.42
CA ILE A 347 -1.24 -3.24 13.23
C ILE A 347 -1.03 -4.68 13.68
N ARG A 348 -0.63 -5.58 12.78
CA ARG A 348 -0.34 -6.97 13.11
C ARG A 348 0.83 -7.10 14.10
N LYS A 349 1.82 -6.23 14.00
CA LYS A 349 2.95 -6.16 14.95
C LYS A 349 2.59 -5.45 16.26
N ARG A 350 1.38 -4.90 16.38
CA ARG A 350 0.96 -4.05 17.52
C ARG A 350 1.87 -2.83 17.74
N ILE A 351 2.30 -2.18 16.65
CA ILE A 351 3.22 -1.02 16.68
C ILE A 351 2.47 0.32 16.55
N VAL A 352 1.20 0.29 16.27
CA VAL A 352 0.42 1.47 15.93
C VAL A 352 0.42 2.48 17.09
N LYS A 353 0.69 3.74 16.74
CA LYS A 353 0.46 4.87 17.63
C LYS A 353 -1.00 5.28 17.43
N PHE A 354 -1.73 5.39 18.53
CA PHE A 354 -3.05 5.99 18.52
C PHE A 354 -2.89 7.51 18.47
N HIS A 355 -3.57 8.15 17.54
CA HIS A 355 -3.78 9.58 17.60
C HIS A 355 -4.87 9.84 18.66
N HIS A 356 -4.67 10.82 19.50
CA HIS A 356 -5.66 11.18 20.51
C HIS A 356 -6.51 12.33 19.97
N GLY A 357 -7.80 12.06 19.84
CA GLY A 357 -8.80 13.06 19.51
C GLY A 357 -9.29 12.98 18.06
N THR A 358 -10.45 12.40 17.89
CA THR A 358 -11.25 12.56 16.68
C THR A 358 -12.16 13.78 16.89
N HIS A 359 -12.17 14.70 15.91
CA HIS A 359 -13.10 15.83 15.90
C HIS A 359 -14.53 15.36 15.63
N THR A 360 -14.67 14.20 14.98
CA THR A 360 -15.94 13.69 14.49
C THR A 360 -16.15 12.25 14.97
N LYS A 361 -17.22 11.99 15.71
CA LYS A 361 -17.62 10.63 16.09
C LYS A 361 -18.14 9.87 14.89
N LEU A 362 -18.02 8.54 14.93
CA LEU A 362 -18.61 7.64 13.93
C LEU A 362 -19.54 6.65 14.60
N PHE A 363 -20.80 6.68 14.22
CA PHE A 363 -21.82 5.72 14.60
C PHE A 363 -22.16 4.84 13.41
N CYS A 364 -22.21 3.53 13.59
CA CYS A 364 -22.52 2.58 12.52
C CYS A 364 -23.77 1.78 12.84
N ILE A 365 -24.71 1.75 11.89
CA ILE A 365 -25.98 1.02 11.95
C ILE A 365 -25.95 -0.02 10.83
N PRO A 366 -25.59 -1.29 11.12
CA PRO A 366 -25.54 -2.33 10.11
C PRO A 366 -26.96 -2.76 9.69
N THR A 367 -27.14 -2.94 8.37
CA THR A 367 -28.39 -3.43 7.78
C THR A 367 -28.23 -4.77 7.07
N THR A 368 -27.09 -5.42 7.28
CA THR A 368 -26.76 -6.78 6.82
C THR A 368 -26.12 -7.57 7.96
N SER A 369 -26.35 -8.89 8.00
CA SER A 369 -25.77 -9.77 9.01
C SER A 369 -24.57 -10.52 8.45
N GLY A 370 -23.47 -9.81 8.16
CA GLY A 370 -22.31 -10.39 7.49
C GLY A 370 -20.99 -9.75 7.87
N THR A 371 -20.74 -8.54 7.41
CA THR A 371 -19.42 -7.92 7.39
C THR A 371 -18.85 -7.59 8.77
N GLY A 372 -19.67 -7.32 9.77
CA GLY A 372 -19.20 -6.86 11.08
C GLY A 372 -18.48 -5.51 11.03
N SER A 373 -18.69 -4.72 9.96
CA SER A 373 -17.95 -3.45 9.77
C SER A 373 -18.22 -2.45 10.90
N GLU A 374 -19.38 -2.50 11.54
CA GLU A 374 -19.76 -1.64 12.69
C GLU A 374 -18.83 -1.77 13.91
N VAL A 375 -18.02 -2.83 13.99
CA VAL A 375 -17.10 -3.07 15.12
C VAL A 375 -15.64 -3.24 14.71
N THR A 376 -15.30 -3.01 13.45
CA THR A 376 -13.96 -3.28 12.91
C THR A 376 -13.19 -2.02 12.52
N PRO A 377 -11.85 -2.06 12.58
CA PRO A 377 -10.98 -0.97 12.11
C PRO A 377 -10.65 -1.08 10.61
N TYR A 378 -11.38 -1.90 9.86
CA TYR A 378 -11.13 -2.18 8.45
C TYR A 378 -12.15 -1.49 7.56
N ALA A 379 -11.72 -1.15 6.35
CA ALA A 379 -12.58 -0.72 5.26
C ALA A 379 -12.02 -1.22 3.93
N VAL A 380 -12.88 -1.60 3.00
CA VAL A 380 -12.49 -2.03 1.65
C VAL A 380 -12.95 -0.98 0.65
N ILE A 381 -11.99 -0.43 -0.09
CA ILE A 381 -12.24 0.62 -1.09
C ILE A 381 -11.67 0.18 -2.43
N THR A 382 -12.33 0.57 -3.51
CA THR A 382 -11.91 0.31 -4.87
C THR A 382 -11.13 1.51 -5.41
N ASP A 383 -10.00 1.26 -6.05
CA ASP A 383 -9.26 2.29 -6.78
C ASP A 383 -9.97 2.63 -8.09
N ASP A 384 -10.18 3.90 -8.35
CA ASP A 384 -10.96 4.38 -9.51
C ASP A 384 -10.30 4.03 -10.85
N ASN A 385 -8.96 3.94 -10.91
CA ASN A 385 -8.21 3.75 -12.14
C ASN A 385 -7.96 2.26 -12.44
N THR A 386 -7.63 1.49 -11.41
CA THR A 386 -7.24 0.08 -11.56
C THR A 386 -8.38 -0.90 -11.29
N HIS A 387 -9.49 -0.42 -10.70
CA HIS A 387 -10.61 -1.22 -10.20
C HIS A 387 -10.23 -2.32 -9.22
N VAL A 388 -9.04 -2.20 -8.62
CA VAL A 388 -8.56 -3.14 -7.60
C VAL A 388 -9.13 -2.75 -6.25
N LYS A 389 -9.62 -3.76 -5.50
CA LYS A 389 -10.09 -3.58 -4.13
C LYS A 389 -8.93 -3.64 -3.16
N TYR A 390 -8.82 -2.61 -2.34
CA TYR A 390 -7.79 -2.49 -1.32
C TYR A 390 -8.42 -2.52 0.08
N PRO A 391 -8.08 -3.51 0.91
CA PRO A 391 -8.38 -3.43 2.32
C PRO A 391 -7.47 -2.40 2.99
N LEU A 392 -8.07 -1.50 3.74
CA LEU A 392 -7.40 -0.46 4.50
C LEU A 392 -7.62 -0.69 5.97
N THR A 393 -6.70 -0.22 6.79
CA THR A 393 -6.83 -0.41 8.22
C THR A 393 -6.15 0.71 9.01
N ASP A 394 -6.92 1.24 9.93
CA ASP A 394 -6.42 2.06 11.04
C ASP A 394 -7.38 1.90 12.21
N TYR A 395 -6.84 1.84 13.43
CA TYR A 395 -7.70 1.79 14.61
C TYR A 395 -8.56 3.05 14.81
N GLU A 396 -8.19 4.17 14.19
CA GLU A 396 -9.03 5.38 14.12
C GLU A 396 -10.32 5.16 13.32
N MET A 397 -10.37 4.17 12.42
CA MET A 397 -11.57 3.81 11.68
C MET A 397 -12.55 2.96 12.49
N THR A 398 -12.18 2.47 13.69
CA THR A 398 -13.12 1.77 14.56
C THR A 398 -14.24 2.74 14.94
N PRO A 399 -15.52 2.42 14.69
CA PRO A 399 -16.63 3.26 15.13
C PRO A 399 -16.62 3.45 16.64
N GLN A 400 -17.05 4.61 17.11
CA GLN A 400 -17.24 4.84 18.55
C GLN A 400 -18.48 4.14 19.06
N VAL A 401 -19.54 4.10 18.24
CA VAL A 401 -20.80 3.45 18.59
C VAL A 401 -21.24 2.53 17.47
N ALA A 402 -21.63 1.33 17.81
CA ALA A 402 -22.37 0.40 16.94
C ALA A 402 -23.81 0.27 17.44
N ILE A 403 -24.79 0.43 16.55
CA ILE A 403 -26.21 0.29 16.85
C ILE A 403 -26.73 -0.91 16.06
N VAL A 404 -26.82 -2.05 16.72
CA VAL A 404 -27.14 -3.36 16.13
C VAL A 404 -28.63 -3.65 16.35
N ASP A 405 -29.49 -2.94 15.60
CA ASP A 405 -30.92 -3.08 15.69
C ASP A 405 -31.45 -4.10 14.68
N PRO A 406 -32.03 -5.24 15.13
CA PRO A 406 -32.53 -6.29 14.24
C PRO A 406 -33.62 -5.82 13.27
N GLU A 407 -34.31 -4.73 13.54
CA GLU A 407 -35.35 -4.21 12.66
C GLU A 407 -34.81 -3.96 11.23
N PHE A 408 -33.56 -3.52 11.09
CA PHE A 408 -32.96 -3.21 9.80
C PHE A 408 -32.60 -4.44 8.95
N VAL A 409 -32.67 -5.64 9.51
CA VAL A 409 -32.34 -6.88 8.77
C VAL A 409 -33.59 -7.75 8.48
N MET A 410 -34.77 -7.38 8.95
CA MET A 410 -35.98 -8.17 8.76
C MET A 410 -36.40 -8.32 7.29
N THR A 411 -36.10 -7.34 6.44
CA THR A 411 -36.51 -7.33 5.02
C THR A 411 -35.36 -7.70 4.05
N VAL A 412 -34.20 -8.09 4.55
CA VAL A 412 -33.05 -8.48 3.71
C VAL A 412 -33.40 -9.66 2.80
N PRO A 413 -33.11 -9.58 1.48
CA PRO A 413 -33.42 -10.66 0.54
C PRO A 413 -32.71 -11.98 0.89
N LYS A 414 -33.36 -13.12 0.63
CA LYS A 414 -32.86 -14.48 0.92
C LYS A 414 -31.42 -14.71 0.47
N ARG A 415 -31.10 -14.32 -0.77
CA ARG A 415 -29.75 -14.48 -1.33
C ARG A 415 -28.68 -13.73 -0.53
N THR A 416 -29.00 -12.51 -0.11
CA THR A 416 -28.11 -11.71 0.75
C THR A 416 -27.94 -12.35 2.10
N VAL A 417 -29.03 -12.88 2.71
CA VAL A 417 -28.98 -13.60 3.99
C VAL A 417 -28.05 -14.81 3.91
N ALA A 418 -28.17 -15.63 2.85
CA ALA A 418 -27.32 -16.78 2.66
C ALA A 418 -25.83 -16.40 2.59
N TRP A 419 -25.50 -15.44 1.71
CA TRP A 419 -24.13 -15.04 1.48
C TRP A 419 -23.52 -14.32 2.68
N SER A 420 -24.24 -13.38 3.30
CA SER A 420 -23.75 -12.67 4.48
C SER A 420 -23.63 -13.58 5.70
N GLY A 421 -24.54 -14.54 5.88
CA GLY A 421 -24.47 -15.51 6.96
C GLY A 421 -23.29 -16.48 6.83
N LEU A 422 -22.97 -16.92 5.63
CA LEU A 422 -21.77 -17.74 5.36
C LEU A 422 -20.48 -16.94 5.51
N ASP A 423 -20.52 -15.65 5.19
CA ASP A 423 -19.41 -14.72 5.45
C ASP A 423 -19.17 -14.58 6.97
N THR A 424 -20.23 -14.39 7.76
CA THR A 424 -20.18 -14.42 9.23
C THR A 424 -19.54 -15.71 9.75
N LEU A 425 -19.92 -16.86 9.19
CA LEU A 425 -19.33 -18.15 9.57
C LEU A 425 -17.83 -18.18 9.29
N SER A 426 -17.42 -17.69 8.13
CA SER A 426 -16.00 -17.62 7.76
C SER A 426 -15.21 -16.69 8.69
N HIS A 427 -15.73 -15.49 8.97
CA HIS A 427 -15.13 -14.56 9.92
C HIS A 427 -14.86 -15.24 11.27
N ALA A 428 -15.85 -15.96 11.77
CA ALA A 428 -15.74 -16.64 13.04
C ALA A 428 -14.79 -17.86 13.01
N LEU A 429 -14.83 -18.68 11.94
CA LEU A 429 -13.93 -19.83 11.79
C LEU A 429 -12.48 -19.39 11.64
N GLU A 430 -12.20 -18.43 10.76
CA GLU A 430 -10.84 -17.96 10.53
C GLU A 430 -10.26 -17.26 11.75
N SER A 431 -11.01 -16.38 12.40
CA SER A 431 -10.56 -15.70 13.62
C SER A 431 -10.30 -16.66 14.79
N TYR A 432 -11.04 -17.78 14.86
CA TYR A 432 -10.84 -18.80 15.90
C TYR A 432 -9.50 -19.54 15.75
N VAL A 433 -9.10 -19.88 14.52
CA VAL A 433 -7.87 -20.63 14.23
C VAL A 433 -6.67 -19.76 13.89
N SER A 434 -6.86 -18.46 13.73
CA SER A 434 -5.81 -17.49 13.40
C SER A 434 -4.60 -17.61 14.35
N VAL A 435 -3.40 -17.32 13.84
CA VAL A 435 -2.19 -17.22 14.67
C VAL A 435 -2.29 -16.14 15.77
N MET A 436 -3.23 -15.22 15.64
CA MET A 436 -3.50 -14.15 16.61
C MET A 436 -4.70 -14.42 17.51
N ALA A 437 -5.37 -15.54 17.34
CA ALA A 437 -6.48 -15.95 18.21
C ALA A 437 -6.04 -16.06 19.69
N SER A 438 -6.89 -15.64 20.58
CA SER A 438 -6.65 -15.58 22.03
C SER A 438 -7.85 -16.05 22.82
N ASP A 439 -7.67 -16.23 24.12
CA ASP A 439 -8.78 -16.54 25.03
C ASP A 439 -9.81 -15.41 25.13
N PHE A 440 -9.45 -14.20 24.70
CA PHE A 440 -10.37 -13.06 24.59
C PHE A 440 -11.20 -13.09 23.29
N THR A 441 -10.66 -13.57 22.18
CA THR A 441 -11.34 -13.53 20.87
C THR A 441 -12.10 -14.82 20.56
N ARG A 442 -11.57 -15.99 20.96
CA ARG A 442 -12.21 -17.29 20.70
C ARG A 442 -13.65 -17.43 21.22
N PRO A 443 -14.00 -16.91 22.40
CA PRO A 443 -15.40 -16.98 22.87
C PRO A 443 -16.37 -16.29 21.91
N TRP A 444 -16.01 -15.13 21.34
CA TRP A 444 -16.84 -14.44 20.35
C TRP A 444 -16.96 -15.22 19.05
N SER A 445 -15.85 -15.73 18.54
CA SER A 445 -15.84 -16.60 17.35
C SER A 445 -16.72 -17.83 17.56
N LEU A 446 -16.58 -18.52 18.68
CA LEU A 446 -17.32 -19.75 18.96
C LEU A 446 -18.81 -19.48 19.12
N GLN A 447 -19.20 -18.39 19.79
CA GLN A 447 -20.60 -18.02 19.92
C GLN A 447 -21.21 -17.65 18.57
N ALA A 448 -20.48 -16.88 17.72
CA ALA A 448 -20.92 -16.58 16.37
C ALA A 448 -21.13 -17.86 15.53
N ILE A 449 -20.20 -18.81 15.59
CA ILE A 449 -20.34 -20.11 14.90
C ILE A 449 -21.60 -20.84 15.33
N LYS A 450 -21.87 -20.94 16.64
CA LYS A 450 -23.07 -21.59 17.16
C LYS A 450 -24.34 -20.92 16.66
N LEU A 451 -24.42 -19.60 16.79
CA LEU A 451 -25.58 -18.82 16.34
C LEU A 451 -25.83 -19.02 14.83
N VAL A 452 -24.78 -19.05 14.00
CA VAL A 452 -24.94 -19.30 12.55
C VAL A 452 -25.55 -20.69 12.30
N PHE A 453 -24.99 -21.74 12.90
CA PHE A 453 -25.51 -23.11 12.69
C PHE A 453 -26.92 -23.32 13.20
N GLU A 454 -27.34 -22.61 14.24
CA GLU A 454 -28.67 -22.68 14.83
C GLU A 454 -29.72 -21.87 14.07
N ASN A 455 -29.29 -20.78 13.38
CA ASN A 455 -30.24 -19.76 12.92
C ASN A 455 -30.17 -19.45 11.42
N LEU A 456 -29.08 -19.73 10.69
CA LEU A 456 -28.93 -19.26 9.29
C LEU A 456 -30.02 -19.84 8.37
N GLU A 457 -30.31 -21.13 8.46
CA GLU A 457 -31.36 -21.77 7.66
C GLU A 457 -32.76 -21.18 7.98
N LYS A 458 -33.09 -20.96 9.27
CA LYS A 458 -34.33 -20.34 9.70
C LYS A 458 -34.45 -18.90 9.24
N SER A 459 -33.37 -18.15 9.39
CA SER A 459 -33.24 -16.75 8.90
C SER A 459 -33.39 -16.65 7.37
N TYR A 460 -32.83 -17.60 6.63
CA TYR A 460 -32.97 -17.70 5.17
C TYR A 460 -34.41 -17.97 4.75
N ASN A 461 -35.12 -18.83 5.48
CA ASN A 461 -36.52 -19.22 5.21
C ASN A 461 -37.55 -18.24 5.75
N TYR A 462 -37.16 -17.24 6.52
CA TYR A 462 -38.07 -16.22 7.03
C TYR A 462 -38.72 -15.42 5.89
N ASP A 463 -40.07 -15.30 5.99
CA ASP A 463 -40.86 -14.48 5.07
C ASP A 463 -41.36 -13.22 5.79
N PRO A 464 -40.88 -12.01 5.47
CA PRO A 464 -41.34 -10.78 6.12
C PRO A 464 -42.81 -10.45 5.87
N LYS A 465 -43.47 -11.09 4.87
CA LYS A 465 -44.89 -10.93 4.63
C LYS A 465 -45.75 -11.79 5.55
N ASN A 466 -45.19 -12.88 6.08
CA ASN A 466 -45.80 -13.80 7.01
C ASN A 466 -44.87 -14.04 8.19
N PRO A 467 -44.65 -13.01 9.04
CA PRO A 467 -43.64 -13.07 10.09
C PRO A 467 -43.96 -14.15 11.14
N THR A 468 -42.94 -14.84 11.61
CA THR A 468 -43.02 -15.82 12.71
C THR A 468 -41.98 -15.44 13.76
N LEU A 469 -42.31 -15.67 15.02
CA LEU A 469 -41.38 -15.40 16.13
C LEU A 469 -40.06 -16.15 15.95
N GLU A 470 -40.09 -17.40 15.46
CA GLU A 470 -38.89 -18.19 15.20
C GLU A 470 -38.01 -17.54 14.12
N GLY A 471 -38.61 -17.06 13.02
CA GLY A 471 -37.90 -16.42 11.94
C GLY A 471 -37.33 -15.05 12.32
N GLU A 472 -38.10 -14.24 13.07
CA GLU A 472 -37.62 -12.95 13.61
C GLU A 472 -36.45 -13.16 14.57
N THR A 473 -36.56 -14.10 15.52
CA THR A 473 -35.47 -14.47 16.44
C THR A 473 -34.23 -14.97 15.67
N ALA A 474 -34.44 -15.75 14.61
CA ALA A 474 -33.33 -16.21 13.78
C ALA A 474 -32.62 -15.05 13.03
N ARG A 475 -33.37 -14.06 12.53
CA ARG A 475 -32.81 -12.84 11.93
C ARG A 475 -31.98 -12.04 12.94
N GLU A 476 -32.53 -11.84 14.13
CA GLU A 476 -31.87 -11.17 15.24
C GLU A 476 -30.60 -11.91 15.66
N ASN A 477 -30.64 -13.21 15.87
CA ASN A 477 -29.49 -14.02 16.24
C ASN A 477 -28.39 -14.00 15.16
N MET A 478 -28.74 -13.99 13.87
CA MET A 478 -27.81 -13.84 12.79
C MET A 478 -27.15 -12.46 12.78
N HIS A 479 -27.90 -11.43 13.16
CA HIS A 479 -27.37 -10.06 13.27
C HIS A 479 -26.32 -9.97 14.39
N TYR A 480 -26.63 -10.56 15.55
CA TYR A 480 -25.67 -10.66 16.66
C TYR A 480 -24.44 -11.53 16.32
N ALA A 481 -24.64 -12.61 15.57
CA ALA A 481 -23.54 -13.46 15.12
C ALA A 481 -22.55 -12.68 14.24
N ALA A 482 -23.04 -11.81 13.35
CA ALA A 482 -22.21 -10.96 12.51
C ALA A 482 -21.36 -9.98 13.33
N THR A 483 -21.96 -9.31 14.30
CA THR A 483 -21.25 -8.40 15.20
C THR A 483 -20.21 -9.15 16.04
N LEU A 484 -20.54 -10.32 16.62
CA LEU A 484 -19.59 -11.14 17.38
C LEU A 484 -18.42 -11.64 16.51
N GLY A 485 -18.71 -12.07 15.28
CA GLY A 485 -17.67 -12.42 14.28
C GLY A 485 -16.77 -11.22 13.99
N GLY A 486 -17.36 -10.03 13.80
CA GLY A 486 -16.68 -8.75 13.64
C GLY A 486 -15.74 -8.42 14.79
N MET A 487 -16.22 -8.50 16.04
CA MET A 487 -15.43 -8.30 17.25
C MET A 487 -14.23 -9.27 17.32
N ALA A 488 -14.44 -10.51 16.91
CA ALA A 488 -13.40 -11.53 16.92
C ALA A 488 -12.32 -11.24 15.89
N PHE A 489 -12.68 -11.07 14.60
CA PHE A 489 -11.66 -10.89 13.56
C PHE A 489 -11.03 -9.49 13.57
N ALA A 490 -11.69 -8.47 14.07
CA ALA A 490 -11.08 -7.15 14.30
C ALA A 490 -9.80 -7.26 15.14
N ASN A 491 -9.75 -8.26 16.02
CA ASN A 491 -8.64 -8.46 16.96
C ASN A 491 -7.77 -9.68 16.67
N ALA A 492 -8.32 -10.73 16.02
CA ALA A 492 -7.60 -11.95 15.66
C ALA A 492 -7.26 -12.06 14.17
N PHE A 493 -7.72 -11.16 13.33
CA PHE A 493 -7.58 -11.18 11.87
C PHE A 493 -8.24 -12.39 11.20
N LEU A 494 -8.11 -12.46 9.88
CA LEU A 494 -8.66 -13.50 9.02
C LEU A 494 -7.57 -14.43 8.51
N GLY A 495 -7.86 -15.29 7.56
CA GLY A 495 -6.95 -16.27 6.99
C GLY A 495 -7.03 -16.36 5.46
N ILE A 496 -6.56 -17.49 4.93
CA ILE A 496 -6.44 -17.71 3.48
C ILE A 496 -7.79 -17.84 2.78
N ASN A 497 -8.90 -18.14 3.50
CA ASN A 497 -10.23 -18.18 2.89
C ASN A 497 -10.62 -16.80 2.34
N HIS A 498 -10.41 -15.77 3.13
CA HIS A 498 -10.62 -14.39 2.67
C HIS A 498 -9.65 -13.98 1.57
N SER A 499 -8.38 -14.41 1.63
CA SER A 499 -7.42 -14.14 0.55
C SER A 499 -7.87 -14.74 -0.78
N LEU A 500 -8.33 -15.99 -0.78
CA LEU A 500 -8.88 -16.65 -1.96
C LEU A 500 -10.11 -15.92 -2.47
N ALA A 501 -11.07 -15.63 -1.59
CA ALA A 501 -12.32 -14.98 -1.93
C ALA A 501 -12.15 -13.56 -2.48
N HIS A 502 -11.25 -12.76 -1.91
CA HIS A 502 -10.93 -11.43 -2.43
C HIS A 502 -10.46 -11.48 -3.88
N LYS A 503 -9.59 -12.45 -4.19
CA LYS A 503 -8.97 -12.53 -5.52
C LYS A 503 -9.89 -13.20 -6.54
N THR A 504 -10.54 -14.31 -6.20
CA THR A 504 -11.51 -14.97 -7.09
C THR A 504 -12.78 -14.13 -7.26
N GLY A 505 -13.27 -13.50 -6.19
CA GLY A 505 -14.42 -12.60 -6.26
C GLY A 505 -14.17 -11.39 -7.14
N GLY A 506 -12.99 -10.74 -7.00
CA GLY A 506 -12.59 -9.60 -7.82
C GLY A 506 -12.36 -9.97 -9.29
N GLU A 507 -11.70 -11.11 -9.57
CA GLU A 507 -11.39 -11.55 -10.93
C GLU A 507 -12.63 -11.97 -11.73
N PHE A 508 -13.56 -12.67 -11.06
CA PHE A 508 -14.73 -13.25 -11.73
C PHE A 508 -16.04 -12.52 -11.44
N GLY A 509 -16.00 -11.38 -10.76
CA GLY A 509 -17.20 -10.60 -10.45
C GLY A 509 -18.18 -11.30 -9.51
N LEU A 510 -17.70 -12.19 -8.62
CA LEU A 510 -18.55 -12.92 -7.69
C LEU A 510 -18.84 -12.07 -6.45
N PRO A 511 -20.07 -12.11 -5.91
CA PRO A 511 -20.37 -11.51 -4.61
C PRO A 511 -19.46 -12.08 -3.51
N HIS A 512 -19.00 -11.23 -2.61
CA HIS A 512 -17.99 -11.59 -1.60
C HIS A 512 -18.38 -12.83 -0.79
N GLY A 513 -19.56 -12.87 -0.19
CA GLY A 513 -20.00 -14.01 0.63
C GLY A 513 -20.17 -15.32 -0.17
N LEU A 514 -20.45 -15.24 -1.48
CA LEU A 514 -20.42 -16.39 -2.36
C LEU A 514 -18.99 -16.90 -2.57
N ALA A 515 -18.06 -16.01 -2.89
CA ALA A 515 -16.65 -16.37 -3.07
C ALA A 515 -16.04 -16.97 -1.80
N ILE A 516 -16.37 -16.42 -0.63
CA ILE A 516 -16.04 -16.96 0.69
C ILE A 516 -16.54 -18.41 0.84
N SER A 517 -17.79 -18.67 0.46
CA SER A 517 -18.41 -19.97 0.60
C SER A 517 -17.71 -21.05 -0.25
N ILE A 518 -17.25 -20.69 -1.44
CA ILE A 518 -16.61 -21.60 -2.38
C ILE A 518 -15.30 -22.16 -1.80
N ALA A 519 -14.49 -21.33 -1.18
CA ALA A 519 -13.17 -21.73 -0.67
C ALA A 519 -13.22 -22.40 0.73
N MET A 520 -14.28 -22.18 1.51
CA MET A 520 -14.32 -22.42 2.95
C MET A 520 -13.92 -23.86 3.34
N GLN A 521 -14.53 -24.87 2.75
CA GLN A 521 -14.27 -26.28 3.12
C GLN A 521 -12.85 -26.72 2.72
N HIS A 522 -12.37 -26.27 1.56
CA HIS A 522 -11.02 -26.57 1.08
C HIS A 522 -9.99 -26.00 2.04
N VAL A 523 -10.21 -24.77 2.53
CA VAL A 523 -9.34 -24.12 3.51
C VAL A 523 -9.37 -24.81 4.87
N ILE A 524 -10.54 -25.25 5.35
CA ILE A 524 -10.64 -25.99 6.62
C ILE A 524 -9.85 -27.30 6.52
N ARG A 525 -10.00 -28.09 5.44
CA ARG A 525 -9.21 -29.30 5.21
C ARG A 525 -7.72 -29.01 5.08
N PHE A 526 -7.35 -27.96 4.36
CA PHE A 526 -5.96 -27.53 4.22
C PHE A 526 -5.33 -27.18 5.56
N ASN A 527 -5.98 -26.33 6.35
CA ASN A 527 -5.52 -25.96 7.67
C ASN A 527 -5.66 -27.09 8.71
N GLY A 528 -6.64 -27.96 8.58
CA GLY A 528 -6.89 -29.09 9.49
C GLY A 528 -6.06 -30.34 9.20
N ALA A 529 -5.22 -30.33 8.17
CA ALA A 529 -4.43 -31.49 7.78
C ALA A 529 -3.47 -31.94 8.90
N SER A 530 -3.31 -33.27 9.02
CA SER A 530 -2.35 -33.89 9.94
C SER A 530 -0.97 -34.02 9.33
N GLY A 531 0.08 -34.18 10.17
CA GLY A 531 1.45 -34.42 9.74
C GLY A 531 2.36 -33.21 9.82
N LYS A 532 3.42 -33.21 9.00
CA LYS A 532 4.40 -32.11 8.97
C LYS A 532 3.83 -30.92 8.20
N VAL A 533 3.27 -29.95 8.91
CA VAL A 533 2.77 -28.69 8.33
C VAL A 533 3.73 -27.54 8.63
N LYS A 534 3.93 -26.67 7.64
CA LYS A 534 4.65 -25.44 7.83
C LYS A 534 3.72 -24.43 8.50
N ARG A 535 3.92 -24.17 9.78
CA ARG A 535 3.14 -23.16 10.50
C ARG A 535 3.55 -21.74 10.10
N THR A 536 2.62 -20.81 10.13
CA THR A 536 2.94 -19.40 9.96
C THR A 536 3.79 -18.89 11.13
N PRO A 537 4.93 -18.23 10.86
CA PRO A 537 5.80 -17.70 11.91
C PRO A 537 5.13 -16.50 12.58
N PHE A 538 4.69 -16.71 13.82
CA PHE A 538 4.15 -15.65 14.67
C PHE A 538 4.67 -15.82 16.11
N PRO A 539 5.02 -14.74 16.83
CA PRO A 539 5.72 -14.82 18.12
C PRO A 539 5.04 -15.66 19.19
N ARG A 540 3.73 -15.80 19.17
CA ARG A 540 2.95 -16.57 20.16
C ARG A 540 2.32 -17.83 19.58
N TYR A 541 2.52 -18.12 18.32
CA TYR A 541 2.05 -19.32 17.65
C TYR A 541 3.21 -20.31 17.49
N GLU A 542 3.65 -20.87 18.62
CA GLU A 542 4.85 -21.73 18.67
C GLU A 542 4.55 -23.17 18.23
N VAL A 543 3.34 -23.64 18.46
CA VAL A 543 2.87 -24.99 18.12
C VAL A 543 1.72 -24.88 17.14
N TYR A 544 1.73 -25.70 16.08
CA TYR A 544 0.62 -25.81 15.14
C TYR A 544 -0.56 -26.49 15.82
N ARG A 545 -1.73 -25.83 15.77
CA ARG A 545 -2.91 -26.28 16.52
C ARG A 545 -4.21 -26.24 15.74
N ALA A 546 -4.19 -25.83 14.45
CA ALA A 546 -5.43 -25.60 13.69
C ALA A 546 -6.33 -26.85 13.60
N GLN A 547 -5.76 -28.06 13.45
CA GLN A 547 -6.56 -29.29 13.47
C GLN A 547 -7.35 -29.45 14.77
N LYS A 548 -6.66 -29.26 15.92
CA LYS A 548 -7.29 -29.29 17.23
C LYS A 548 -8.33 -28.19 17.40
N ASP A 549 -8.02 -26.97 16.95
CA ASP A 549 -8.94 -25.83 17.06
C ASP A 549 -10.25 -26.08 16.26
N TYR A 550 -10.18 -26.63 15.04
CA TYR A 550 -11.38 -27.05 14.30
C TYR A 550 -12.11 -28.22 14.97
N ALA A 551 -11.38 -29.19 15.52
CA ALA A 551 -11.98 -30.27 16.27
C ALA A 551 -12.71 -29.77 17.55
N ASP A 552 -12.16 -28.77 18.22
CA ASP A 552 -12.80 -28.14 19.38
C ASP A 552 -14.11 -27.42 18.98
N ILE A 553 -14.15 -26.75 17.82
CA ILE A 553 -15.38 -26.18 17.24
C ILE A 553 -16.38 -27.30 16.98
N ALA A 554 -15.96 -28.39 16.33
CA ALA A 554 -16.86 -29.53 16.04
C ALA A 554 -17.46 -30.16 17.32
N ARG A 555 -16.65 -30.31 18.36
CA ARG A 555 -17.12 -30.77 19.68
C ARG A 555 -18.15 -29.81 20.32
N ALA A 556 -17.89 -28.51 20.21
CA ALA A 556 -18.78 -27.48 20.73
C ALA A 556 -20.14 -27.44 20.01
N LEU A 557 -20.16 -27.90 18.74
CA LEU A 557 -21.38 -28.10 17.95
C LEU A 557 -22.03 -29.47 18.17
N GLY A 558 -21.49 -30.34 19.07
CA GLY A 558 -21.99 -31.68 19.34
C GLY A 558 -21.71 -32.71 18.26
N LEU A 559 -20.81 -32.42 17.31
CA LEU A 559 -20.41 -33.35 16.24
C LEU A 559 -19.56 -34.50 16.82
N LYS A 560 -19.63 -35.66 16.17
CA LYS A 560 -18.96 -36.87 16.65
C LYS A 560 -17.83 -37.26 15.69
N GLY A 561 -16.71 -37.69 16.24
CA GLY A 561 -15.55 -38.22 15.56
C GLY A 561 -14.66 -38.97 16.55
N ARG A 562 -13.87 -39.95 16.08
CA ARG A 562 -12.92 -40.71 16.91
C ARG A 562 -11.59 -39.97 17.09
N THR A 563 -11.21 -39.23 16.10
CA THR A 563 -9.97 -38.43 16.05
C THR A 563 -10.29 -36.97 15.77
N ASP A 564 -9.31 -36.07 15.98
CA ASP A 564 -9.43 -34.68 15.58
C ASP A 564 -9.63 -34.52 14.06
N ALA A 565 -9.03 -35.40 13.25
CA ALA A 565 -9.23 -35.42 11.80
C ALA A 565 -10.68 -35.79 11.42
N ASP A 566 -11.30 -36.79 12.09
CA ASP A 566 -12.71 -37.12 11.88
C ASP A 566 -13.63 -35.95 12.21
N LEU A 567 -13.28 -35.20 13.26
CA LEU A 567 -14.05 -34.02 13.70
C LEU A 567 -13.90 -32.85 12.72
N VAL A 568 -12.73 -32.66 12.13
CA VAL A 568 -12.53 -31.65 11.06
C VAL A 568 -13.41 -31.98 9.86
N GLU A 569 -13.46 -33.26 9.45
CA GLU A 569 -14.29 -33.69 8.31
C GLU A 569 -15.79 -33.59 8.65
N ALA A 570 -16.18 -33.93 9.89
CA ALA A 570 -17.56 -33.76 10.36
C ALA A 570 -17.99 -32.27 10.32
N LEU A 571 -17.09 -31.34 10.66
CA LEU A 571 -17.34 -29.91 10.53
C LEU A 571 -17.52 -29.48 9.07
N CYS A 572 -16.67 -29.96 8.16
CA CYS A 572 -16.81 -29.70 6.73
C CYS A 572 -18.15 -30.19 6.17
N ASN A 573 -18.56 -31.41 6.54
CA ASN A 573 -19.84 -31.98 6.13
C ASN A 573 -21.02 -31.14 6.67
N LYS A 574 -20.95 -30.68 7.93
CA LYS A 574 -21.97 -29.83 8.52
C LYS A 574 -22.10 -28.49 7.82
N ILE A 575 -20.99 -27.90 7.40
CA ILE A 575 -20.97 -26.68 6.58
C ILE A 575 -21.61 -26.93 5.20
N GLU A 576 -21.32 -28.07 4.58
CA GLU A 576 -21.92 -28.43 3.29
C GLU A 576 -23.44 -28.62 3.40
N GLU A 577 -23.92 -29.25 4.47
CA GLU A 577 -25.37 -29.35 4.77
C GLU A 577 -26.00 -27.97 4.87
N LEU A 578 -25.34 -27.04 5.61
CA LEU A 578 -25.83 -25.67 5.79
C LEU A 578 -25.87 -24.92 4.46
N MET A 579 -24.82 -25.02 3.62
CA MET A 579 -24.78 -24.38 2.31
C MET A 579 -25.92 -24.89 1.41
N LYS A 580 -26.20 -26.20 1.41
CA LYS A 580 -27.33 -26.79 0.69
C LYS A 580 -28.67 -26.27 1.19
N ALA A 581 -28.83 -26.11 2.50
CA ALA A 581 -30.07 -25.63 3.12
C ALA A 581 -30.38 -24.16 2.76
N VAL A 582 -29.37 -23.38 2.36
CA VAL A 582 -29.52 -21.98 1.97
C VAL A 582 -29.26 -21.75 0.47
N ASP A 583 -29.40 -22.80 -0.35
CA ASP A 583 -29.27 -22.79 -1.82
C ASP A 583 -27.93 -22.22 -2.34
N VAL A 584 -26.83 -22.51 -1.66
CA VAL A 584 -25.48 -22.11 -2.10
C VAL A 584 -24.72 -23.33 -2.62
N THR A 585 -24.26 -23.24 -3.88
CA THR A 585 -23.40 -24.25 -4.51
C THR A 585 -21.96 -23.74 -4.51
N PRO A 586 -21.06 -24.35 -3.69
CA PRO A 586 -19.70 -23.83 -3.50
C PRO A 586 -18.72 -24.28 -4.58
N LYS A 587 -18.95 -23.89 -5.85
CA LYS A 587 -18.07 -24.16 -6.99
C LYS A 587 -18.03 -22.97 -7.93
N LEU A 588 -16.83 -22.60 -8.43
CA LEU A 588 -16.66 -21.53 -9.41
C LEU A 588 -17.42 -21.82 -10.70
N SER A 589 -17.31 -23.04 -11.23
CA SER A 589 -17.99 -23.45 -12.46
C SER A 589 -19.51 -23.41 -12.37
N ALA A 590 -20.09 -23.74 -11.22
CA ALA A 590 -21.53 -23.67 -10.98
C ALA A 590 -22.05 -22.20 -10.87
N ASN A 591 -21.14 -21.25 -10.67
CA ASN A 591 -21.45 -19.83 -10.53
C ASN A 591 -20.99 -18.99 -11.74
N GLY A 592 -20.88 -19.63 -12.92
CA GLY A 592 -20.69 -18.95 -14.20
C GLY A 592 -19.23 -18.71 -14.61
N VAL A 593 -18.25 -19.20 -13.84
CA VAL A 593 -16.83 -19.10 -14.21
C VAL A 593 -16.51 -20.19 -15.24
N THR A 594 -16.07 -19.79 -16.44
CA THR A 594 -15.67 -20.75 -17.47
C THR A 594 -14.27 -21.31 -17.21
N LYS A 595 -13.99 -22.50 -17.76
CA LYS A 595 -12.67 -23.13 -17.61
C LYS A 595 -11.55 -22.29 -18.22
N GLU A 596 -11.83 -21.66 -19.36
CA GLU A 596 -10.87 -20.79 -20.05
C GLU A 596 -10.52 -19.55 -19.24
N ALA A 597 -11.53 -18.89 -18.63
CA ALA A 597 -11.32 -17.74 -17.78
C ALA A 597 -10.53 -18.11 -16.51
N PHE A 598 -10.88 -19.26 -15.91
CA PHE A 598 -10.18 -19.76 -14.73
C PHE A 598 -8.71 -20.09 -15.02
N ASP A 599 -8.43 -20.86 -16.09
CA ASP A 599 -7.06 -21.26 -16.45
C ASP A 599 -6.20 -20.04 -16.82
N GLY A 600 -6.80 -19.07 -17.51
CA GLY A 600 -6.11 -17.82 -17.86
C GLY A 600 -5.74 -16.94 -16.66
N ALA A 601 -6.48 -17.03 -15.56
CA ALA A 601 -6.24 -16.23 -14.36
C ALA A 601 -5.40 -16.94 -13.28
N LEU A 602 -5.22 -18.27 -13.37
CA LEU A 602 -4.72 -19.11 -12.28
C LEU A 602 -3.36 -18.68 -11.74
N ASP A 603 -2.38 -18.38 -12.59
CA ASP A 603 -1.04 -17.96 -12.18
C ASP A 603 -1.07 -16.61 -11.45
N LYS A 604 -1.79 -15.64 -12.02
CA LYS A 604 -2.03 -14.32 -11.41
C LYS A 604 -2.70 -14.46 -10.04
N LEU A 605 -3.73 -15.31 -9.94
CA LEU A 605 -4.45 -15.53 -8.68
C LEU A 605 -3.54 -16.14 -7.61
N CYS A 606 -2.66 -17.09 -7.95
CA CYS A 606 -1.70 -17.67 -7.02
C CYS A 606 -0.82 -16.61 -6.38
N ASP A 607 -0.23 -15.73 -7.18
CA ASP A 607 0.65 -14.66 -6.69
C ASP A 607 -0.12 -13.64 -5.82
N LEU A 608 -1.33 -13.27 -6.25
CA LEU A 608 -2.16 -12.32 -5.51
C LEU A 608 -2.63 -12.87 -4.16
N VAL A 609 -3.01 -14.15 -4.08
CA VAL A 609 -3.40 -14.81 -2.82
C VAL A 609 -2.21 -14.96 -1.89
N TYR A 610 -1.04 -15.34 -2.41
CA TYR A 610 0.17 -15.46 -1.61
C TYR A 610 0.55 -14.15 -0.93
N ASN A 611 0.41 -13.03 -1.65
CA ASN A 611 0.75 -11.69 -1.17
C ASN A 611 -0.39 -10.99 -0.42
N ASP A 612 -1.57 -11.61 -0.32
CA ASP A 612 -2.70 -11.02 0.40
C ASP A 612 -2.44 -10.97 1.90
N GLN A 613 -2.92 -9.91 2.52
CA GLN A 613 -2.67 -9.61 3.93
C GLN A 613 -3.31 -10.64 4.87
N CYS A 614 -4.47 -11.18 4.50
CA CYS A 614 -5.17 -12.20 5.30
C CYS A 614 -4.38 -13.50 5.36
N THR A 615 -3.67 -13.89 4.29
CA THR A 615 -2.79 -15.06 4.26
C THR A 615 -1.77 -15.06 5.40
N THR A 616 -1.33 -13.87 5.82
CA THR A 616 -0.30 -13.71 6.86
C THR A 616 -0.75 -14.07 8.28
N ALA A 617 -2.06 -14.15 8.54
CA ALA A 617 -2.60 -14.58 9.83
C ALA A 617 -3.14 -16.02 9.81
N ASN A 618 -3.14 -16.67 8.63
CA ASN A 618 -3.52 -18.06 8.49
C ASN A 618 -2.60 -18.98 9.32
N PRO A 619 -3.12 -20.02 10.01
CA PRO A 619 -2.30 -20.89 10.86
C PRO A 619 -1.24 -21.68 10.10
N ARG A 620 -1.55 -22.13 8.88
CA ARG A 620 -0.63 -22.82 7.97
C ARG A 620 -0.12 -21.84 6.92
N GLN A 621 1.21 -21.76 6.77
CA GLN A 621 1.81 -20.97 5.70
C GLN A 621 1.76 -21.76 4.40
N PRO A 622 1.03 -21.31 3.38
CA PRO A 622 0.95 -22.02 2.12
C PRO A 622 2.20 -21.83 1.26
N SER A 623 2.50 -22.80 0.40
CA SER A 623 3.34 -22.62 -0.77
C SER A 623 2.50 -22.15 -1.98
N LEU A 624 3.15 -21.70 -3.05
CA LEU A 624 2.44 -21.34 -4.29
C LEU A 624 1.74 -22.55 -4.92
N GLU A 625 2.33 -23.76 -4.84
CA GLU A 625 1.72 -24.99 -5.31
C GLU A 625 0.47 -25.36 -4.49
N GLU A 626 0.51 -25.18 -3.18
CA GLU A 626 -0.64 -25.42 -2.30
C GLU A 626 -1.77 -24.42 -2.56
N ILE A 627 -1.45 -23.14 -2.83
CA ILE A 627 -2.45 -22.14 -3.24
C ILE A 627 -3.05 -22.52 -4.61
N ARG A 628 -2.22 -22.94 -5.56
CA ARG A 628 -2.69 -23.39 -6.86
C ARG A 628 -3.69 -24.57 -6.72
N GLN A 629 -3.38 -25.53 -5.87
CA GLN A 629 -4.27 -26.65 -5.62
C GLN A 629 -5.58 -26.20 -4.98
N LEU A 630 -5.52 -25.29 -3.97
CA LEU A 630 -6.72 -24.71 -3.35
C LEU A 630 -7.61 -23.96 -4.35
N LEU A 631 -7.02 -23.30 -5.34
CA LEU A 631 -7.78 -22.65 -6.43
C LEU A 631 -8.40 -23.67 -7.36
N ILE A 632 -7.66 -24.73 -7.76
CA ILE A 632 -8.16 -25.80 -8.62
C ILE A 632 -9.32 -26.54 -7.94
N ASP A 633 -9.24 -26.81 -6.65
CA ASP A 633 -10.27 -27.53 -5.89
C ASP A 633 -11.59 -26.75 -5.82
N GLN A 634 -11.58 -25.43 -6.05
CA GLN A 634 -12.76 -24.57 -6.08
C GLN A 634 -13.52 -24.61 -7.43
N PHE A 635 -12.88 -25.09 -8.51
CA PHE A 635 -13.50 -25.17 -9.83
C PHE A 635 -14.34 -26.42 -9.99
#